data_11f3b7ecfdda96bf95c3d22a45210a54
#
_entry.id   11f3b7ecfdda96bf95c3d22a45210a54
#
_cell.length_a   1.000
_cell.length_b   1.000
_cell.length_c   1.000
_cell.angle_alpha   90.00
_cell.angle_beta   90.00
_cell.angle_gamma   90.00
#
_symmetry.space_group_name_H-M   'P 1'
#
loop_
_entity.id
_entity.type
_entity.pdbx_description
1 polymer ?
#
loop_
_entity_poly.entity_id
_entity_poly.type
_entity_poly.pdbx_seq_one_letter_code
_entity_poly.pdbx_strand_id
1 'polypeptide(L)'
;MSAIRNILLLFAAMGSISVYAQADVRGDDTIRTDSIWRIQEVEVVASKKSPALQRSAKGDWKLDPNAVNFMPRMLGDSDPIKAFQLLPGVTTAGELNGGLYVHGSEPGHNLICIDGVPVYNSSHLLGFFSIFNNDHFSSFSLNKSYQPADRGGRLAAVVEMTPRDSVVQQASVSGNVGILASRITGGIPVTPNSAIYLSARVTYVNPIISLIEGGFEDNTRLRYGFQDYNLTYVWKPNPKNKIVLNSYVGNDLLKLKEHQYQVDFNMQWLNGIASLKWERSCNEKTLLTQRIYMTHYRTNLRANQNTLRMKMPSRLTDFGYMGNVDWRLGTWKMKSGGNFIHHILHPQYPESVNIFEGINAGNPGRYEMEEFAAYTEAEKKWGKLTMNMGLRYSGSIQGDYYNGGAEPRIRLEYELPGNRVLSFSYQLNRQYMNQITVSSAGLPIDFWMPSTKDISGQKVHSLDVSFSQPLRNGDYELLVEGYYRKLSHQTIFNGGLLDMFNQTYRIEDHVLTGKGRNYGVELMLRKSRGRWNGWIGYTLAWADRQFPELREGNIFPAKYDRRHNLNAMIHYTLDNHWDFAMTFVYASGNAVTYPRAMYMIGENAVCVYDEYNSSRMPAYHRMDLSVNYWLGHTKKNCINLSLYNAYMRHNPVFVQVGVKPSEDKSGLLIKKKNMSLYSLLPSVSYIFKF
;
A
#
# COMPACT_ATOMS: atom_id res chain seq x y z
N MET A 1 22.27 -13.59 -22.92
CA MET A 1 22.56 -15.03 -22.78
C MET A 1 23.58 -15.36 -21.67
N SER A 2 24.57 -14.51 -21.34
CA SER A 2 25.53 -14.78 -20.26
C SER A 2 24.91 -14.74 -18.85
N ALA A 3 23.96 -13.84 -18.61
CA ALA A 3 23.28 -13.72 -17.30
C ALA A 3 22.40 -14.93 -16.98
N ILE A 4 21.72 -15.51 -17.97
CA ILE A 4 20.88 -16.70 -17.79
C ILE A 4 21.76 -17.93 -17.52
N ARG A 5 22.92 -18.05 -18.17
CA ARG A 5 23.89 -19.13 -17.93
C ARG A 5 24.48 -19.07 -16.51
N ASN A 6 24.74 -17.86 -15.99
CA ASN A 6 25.26 -17.68 -14.64
C ASN A 6 24.20 -17.95 -13.56
N ILE A 7 22.92 -17.67 -13.81
CA ILE A 7 21.80 -18.00 -12.91
C ILE A 7 21.58 -19.52 -12.90
N LEU A 8 21.63 -20.19 -14.06
CA LEU A 8 21.51 -21.66 -14.14
C LEU A 8 22.70 -22.38 -13.48
N LEU A 9 23.90 -21.82 -13.56
CA LEU A 9 25.08 -22.37 -12.86
C LEU A 9 25.00 -22.19 -11.33
N LEU A 10 24.39 -21.11 -10.83
CA LEU A 10 24.11 -20.96 -9.42
C LEU A 10 23.09 -22.00 -8.90
N PHE A 11 22.08 -22.32 -9.70
CA PHE A 11 21.11 -23.38 -9.37
C PHE A 11 21.71 -24.78 -9.42
N ALA A 12 22.63 -25.05 -10.34
CA ALA A 12 23.33 -26.33 -10.44
C ALA A 12 24.33 -26.54 -9.29
N ALA A 13 24.95 -25.45 -8.78
CA ALA A 13 25.87 -25.52 -7.64
C ALA A 13 25.17 -25.73 -6.28
N MET A 14 23.88 -25.39 -6.17
CA MET A 14 23.08 -25.64 -4.96
C MET A 14 22.50 -27.05 -4.89
N GLY A 15 22.57 -27.85 -5.97
CA GLY A 15 22.02 -29.22 -6.03
C GLY A 15 22.91 -30.32 -5.50
N SER A 16 24.12 -30.04 -5.01
CA SER A 16 25.13 -31.07 -4.65
C SER A 16 25.63 -31.03 -3.20
N ILE A 17 24.81 -30.58 -2.25
CA ILE A 17 25.13 -30.74 -0.83
C ILE A 17 24.14 -31.76 -0.21
N SER A 18 24.45 -33.02 -0.38
CA SER A 18 23.86 -34.10 0.40
C SER A 18 24.66 -34.21 1.69
N VAL A 19 24.14 -33.74 2.80
CA VAL A 19 24.67 -34.01 4.11
C VAL A 19 23.79 -35.08 4.77
N TYR A 20 24.31 -36.30 4.83
CA TYR A 20 23.82 -37.34 5.71
C TYR A 20 24.16 -36.96 7.16
N ALA A 21 23.14 -36.82 8.00
CA ALA A 21 23.29 -36.97 9.44
C ALA A 21 22.03 -37.62 10.00
N GLN A 22 22.09 -38.90 10.17
CA GLN A 22 21.24 -39.66 11.10
C GLN A 22 21.83 -39.50 12.48
N ALA A 23 21.06 -39.00 13.43
CA ALA A 23 21.30 -39.17 14.85
C ALA A 23 19.95 -39.34 15.56
N ASP A 24 19.68 -40.55 15.95
CA ASP A 24 18.68 -40.93 16.95
C ASP A 24 19.09 -40.33 18.30
N VAL A 25 18.26 -39.48 18.87
CA VAL A 25 18.32 -39.19 20.32
C VAL A 25 16.89 -39.18 20.86
N ARG A 26 16.55 -40.25 21.53
CA ARG A 26 15.48 -40.29 22.54
C ARG A 26 15.97 -39.49 23.75
N GLY A 27 15.20 -38.50 24.14
CA GLY A 27 15.41 -37.73 25.36
C GLY A 27 14.16 -36.94 25.67
N ASP A 28 13.37 -37.48 26.58
CA ASP A 28 12.24 -36.84 27.23
C ASP A 28 12.80 -35.79 28.19
N ASP A 29 12.74 -34.51 27.78
CA ASP A 29 12.99 -33.39 28.67
C ASP A 29 11.94 -32.34 28.43
N THR A 30 10.97 -32.32 29.34
CA THR A 30 10.03 -31.22 29.52
C THR A 30 10.78 -29.95 29.91
N ILE A 31 11.25 -29.19 28.90
CA ILE A 31 11.73 -27.83 29.12
C ILE A 31 10.49 -26.98 29.38
N ARG A 32 10.31 -26.58 30.65
CA ARG A 32 9.47 -25.46 31.04
C ARG A 32 9.94 -24.24 30.25
N THR A 33 9.22 -23.88 29.21
CA THR A 33 9.36 -22.59 28.57
C THR A 33 8.84 -21.55 29.51
N ASP A 34 9.74 -20.95 30.29
CA ASP A 34 9.46 -19.73 31.03
C ASP A 34 8.94 -18.70 30.04
N SER A 35 7.72 -18.29 30.26
CA SER A 35 6.96 -17.30 29.50
C SER A 35 7.65 -15.95 29.62
N ILE A 36 8.64 -15.72 28.75
CA ILE A 36 9.25 -14.41 28.55
C ILE A 36 8.22 -13.55 27.82
N TRP A 37 7.83 -12.51 28.46
CA TRP A 37 6.90 -11.48 28.08
C TRP A 37 6.91 -11.15 26.58
N ARG A 38 6.00 -11.76 25.87
CA ARG A 38 5.29 -11.10 24.79
C ARG A 38 4.02 -10.54 25.40
N ILE A 39 3.79 -9.23 25.32
CA ILE A 39 2.45 -8.68 25.38
C ILE A 39 1.78 -9.08 24.06
N GLN A 40 1.73 -10.35 23.81
CA GLN A 40 0.81 -10.94 22.86
C GLN A 40 -0.49 -11.08 23.62
N GLU A 41 -1.51 -10.44 23.14
CA GLU A 41 -2.86 -10.92 23.33
C GLU A 41 -2.80 -12.44 23.22
N VAL A 42 -3.03 -13.16 24.32
CA VAL A 42 -3.17 -14.61 24.29
C VAL A 42 -4.54 -14.86 23.65
N GLU A 43 -4.53 -14.86 22.33
CA GLU A 43 -5.62 -15.44 21.58
C GLU A 43 -5.48 -16.95 21.80
N VAL A 44 -6.35 -17.52 22.62
CA VAL A 44 -6.46 -18.98 22.79
C VAL A 44 -6.95 -19.56 21.47
N VAL A 45 -6.03 -19.86 20.58
CA VAL A 45 -6.30 -20.52 19.31
C VAL A 45 -6.37 -22.03 19.57
N ALA A 46 -7.50 -22.47 20.09
CA ALA A 46 -7.89 -23.88 19.98
C ALA A 46 -8.60 -24.07 18.64
N SER A 47 -7.89 -24.13 17.52
CA SER A 47 -8.36 -24.89 16.35
C SER A 47 -7.34 -24.87 15.19
N LYS A 48 -7.24 -26.01 14.55
CA LYS A 48 -6.44 -26.38 13.39
C LYS A 48 -6.72 -25.53 12.14
N LYS A 49 -6.14 -24.37 11.99
CA LYS A 49 -6.00 -23.40 10.88
C LYS A 49 -6.47 -22.03 11.34
N SER A 50 -5.53 -21.10 11.51
CA SER A 50 -5.85 -19.67 11.64
C SER A 50 -6.64 -19.22 10.42
N PRO A 51 -7.74 -18.45 10.60
CA PRO A 51 -8.46 -17.89 9.47
C PRO A 51 -7.52 -16.96 8.66
N ALA A 52 -7.65 -17.02 7.35
CA ALA A 52 -6.83 -16.26 6.40
C ALA A 52 -6.81 -14.76 6.70
N LEU A 53 -7.94 -14.24 7.14
CA LEU A 53 -8.16 -12.86 7.53
C LEU A 53 -8.71 -12.84 8.96
N GLN A 54 -8.08 -12.10 9.85
CA GLN A 54 -8.48 -11.96 11.25
C GLN A 54 -8.77 -10.49 11.55
N ARG A 55 -9.73 -10.24 12.44
CA ARG A 55 -9.94 -8.94 13.04
C ARG A 55 -9.46 -9.01 14.48
N SER A 56 -8.52 -8.14 14.85
CA SER A 56 -8.06 -8.06 16.24
C SER A 56 -9.13 -7.44 17.13
N ALA A 57 -9.01 -7.62 18.44
CA ALA A 57 -9.88 -6.93 19.41
C ALA A 57 -9.80 -5.39 19.25
N LYS A 58 -8.69 -4.85 18.75
CA LYS A 58 -8.52 -3.42 18.46
C LYS A 58 -9.13 -2.98 17.10
N GLY A 59 -9.75 -3.90 16.35
CA GLY A 59 -10.36 -3.63 15.05
C GLY A 59 -9.41 -3.65 13.87
N ASP A 60 -8.14 -3.99 14.08
CA ASP A 60 -7.18 -4.15 13.00
C ASP A 60 -7.48 -5.41 12.19
N TRP A 61 -7.38 -5.31 10.89
CA TRP A 61 -7.39 -6.46 10.01
C TRP A 61 -5.98 -7.03 9.90
N LYS A 62 -5.82 -8.29 10.29
CA LYS A 62 -4.57 -9.04 10.14
C LYS A 62 -4.71 -10.09 9.06
N LEU A 63 -3.72 -10.16 8.18
CA LEU A 63 -3.66 -11.08 7.07
C LEU A 63 -2.40 -11.94 7.23
N ASP A 64 -2.61 -13.25 7.22
CA ASP A 64 -1.51 -14.23 7.23
C ASP A 64 -0.84 -14.25 5.84
N PRO A 65 0.49 -14.15 5.72
CA PRO A 65 1.19 -14.26 4.43
C PRO A 65 0.87 -15.54 3.67
N ASN A 66 0.67 -16.66 4.36
CA ASN A 66 0.27 -17.91 3.71
C ASN A 66 -1.14 -17.81 3.10
N ALA A 67 -2.02 -17.04 3.72
CA ALA A 67 -3.37 -16.84 3.20
C ALA A 67 -3.41 -16.03 1.90
N VAL A 68 -2.50 -15.08 1.74
CA VAL A 68 -2.35 -14.34 0.48
C VAL A 68 -1.99 -15.28 -0.67
N ASN A 69 -1.25 -16.35 -0.38
CA ASN A 69 -0.87 -17.36 -1.37
C ASN A 69 -2.04 -18.22 -1.87
N PHE A 70 -3.20 -18.23 -1.20
CA PHE A 70 -4.41 -18.92 -1.67
C PHE A 70 -5.29 -18.04 -2.56
N MET A 71 -5.08 -16.72 -2.57
CA MET A 71 -5.87 -15.81 -3.41
C MET A 71 -5.45 -15.90 -4.88
N PRO A 72 -6.36 -15.58 -5.82
CA PRO A 72 -6.00 -15.46 -7.23
C PRO A 72 -4.83 -14.51 -7.43
N ARG A 73 -3.88 -14.93 -8.25
CA ARG A 73 -2.61 -14.24 -8.47
C ARG A 73 -2.65 -13.47 -9.76
N MET A 74 -2.31 -12.22 -9.69
CA MET A 74 -2.07 -11.45 -10.88
C MET A 74 -0.67 -11.79 -11.43
N LEU A 75 -0.63 -12.29 -12.65
CA LEU A 75 0.63 -12.59 -13.35
C LEU A 75 1.60 -13.51 -12.57
N GLY A 76 1.04 -14.37 -11.70
CA GLY A 76 1.78 -15.39 -10.96
C GLY A 76 2.35 -14.94 -9.62
N ASP A 77 2.14 -13.69 -9.18
CA ASP A 77 2.57 -13.21 -7.86
C ASP A 77 1.39 -12.89 -6.95
N SER A 78 1.57 -13.11 -5.65
CA SER A 78 0.59 -12.84 -4.60
C SER A 78 0.92 -11.52 -3.90
N ASP A 79 -0.10 -10.68 -3.63
CA ASP A 79 0.08 -9.30 -3.20
C ASP A 79 -0.79 -8.95 -1.99
N PRO A 80 -0.20 -8.58 -0.82
CA PRO A 80 -0.96 -8.23 0.38
C PRO A 80 -1.75 -6.94 0.24
N ILE A 81 -1.29 -5.97 -0.54
CA ILE A 81 -2.03 -4.72 -0.79
C ILE A 81 -3.30 -5.01 -1.60
N LYS A 82 -3.20 -5.88 -2.62
CA LYS A 82 -4.37 -6.32 -3.39
C LYS A 82 -5.37 -7.09 -2.52
N ALA A 83 -4.89 -7.86 -1.54
CA ALA A 83 -5.76 -8.53 -0.57
C ALA A 83 -6.51 -7.53 0.33
N PHE A 84 -5.86 -6.46 0.79
CA PHE A 84 -6.52 -5.40 1.55
C PHE A 84 -7.52 -4.60 0.71
N GLN A 85 -7.32 -4.47 -0.60
CA GLN A 85 -8.27 -3.84 -1.51
C GLN A 85 -9.60 -4.61 -1.65
N LEU A 86 -9.68 -5.86 -1.18
CA LEU A 86 -10.90 -6.65 -1.12
C LEU A 86 -11.71 -6.45 0.18
N LEU A 87 -11.24 -5.61 1.11
CA LEU A 87 -11.96 -5.28 2.34
C LEU A 87 -12.98 -4.16 2.12
N PRO A 88 -14.11 -4.17 2.82
CA PRO A 88 -15.03 -3.03 2.80
C PRO A 88 -14.33 -1.75 3.25
N GLY A 89 -14.72 -0.61 2.68
CA GLY A 89 -14.13 0.69 2.95
C GLY A 89 -12.77 0.93 2.32
N VAL A 90 -12.24 -0.05 1.58
CA VAL A 90 -11.00 0.07 0.83
C VAL A 90 -11.30 -0.02 -0.65
N THR A 91 -10.90 0.99 -1.40
CA THR A 91 -11.14 1.07 -2.85
C THR A 91 -9.85 1.32 -3.63
N THR A 92 -9.94 1.19 -4.94
CA THR A 92 -8.86 1.54 -5.88
C THR A 92 -9.37 2.57 -6.88
N ALA A 93 -8.51 3.38 -7.46
CA ALA A 93 -8.90 4.30 -8.53
C ALA A 93 -8.97 3.64 -9.92
N GLY A 94 -8.59 2.36 -10.06
CA GLY A 94 -8.59 1.62 -11.33
C GLY A 94 -7.39 0.69 -11.46
N GLU A 95 -7.15 0.17 -12.67
CA GLU A 95 -6.13 -0.86 -12.90
C GLU A 95 -4.69 -0.35 -12.79
N LEU A 96 -4.41 0.88 -13.21
CA LEU A 96 -3.07 1.51 -13.13
C LEU A 96 -2.80 2.21 -11.80
N ASN A 97 -3.58 1.92 -10.77
CA ASN A 97 -3.42 2.59 -9.48
C ASN A 97 -3.24 1.58 -8.37
N GLY A 98 -2.02 1.46 -7.83
CA GLY A 98 -1.69 0.59 -6.69
C GLY A 98 -2.07 1.17 -5.33
N GLY A 99 -2.58 2.41 -5.28
CA GLY A 99 -2.92 3.08 -4.04
C GLY A 99 -4.10 2.45 -3.29
N LEU A 100 -4.08 2.59 -1.98
CA LEU A 100 -5.20 2.28 -1.10
C LEU A 100 -6.00 3.56 -0.84
N TYR A 101 -7.27 3.57 -1.20
CA TYR A 101 -8.21 4.64 -0.88
C TYR A 101 -9.09 4.16 0.27
N VAL A 102 -8.73 4.52 1.50
CA VAL A 102 -9.41 4.04 2.70
C VAL A 102 -10.40 5.10 3.18
N HIS A 103 -11.67 4.71 3.36
CA HIS A 103 -12.75 5.60 3.79
C HIS A 103 -12.81 6.91 2.98
N GLY A 104 -12.65 6.82 1.65
CA GLY A 104 -12.67 7.98 0.75
C GLY A 104 -11.48 8.94 0.91
N SER A 105 -10.36 8.47 1.48
CA SER A 105 -9.11 9.23 1.60
C SER A 105 -8.12 8.83 0.53
N GLU A 106 -7.20 9.72 0.19
CA GLU A 106 -6.15 9.52 -0.82
C GLU A 106 -5.05 8.57 -0.35
N PRO A 107 -4.27 7.94 -1.27
CA PRO A 107 -3.16 7.08 -0.90
C PRO A 107 -2.13 7.74 -0.01
N GLY A 108 -1.80 9.02 -0.24
CA GLY A 108 -0.87 9.81 0.57
C GLY A 108 -1.34 10.08 2.01
N HIS A 109 -2.61 9.81 2.32
CA HIS A 109 -3.16 9.89 3.67
C HIS A 109 -2.95 8.60 4.49
N ASN A 110 -2.46 7.52 3.89
CA ASN A 110 -2.17 6.28 4.60
C ASN A 110 -0.71 6.22 5.04
N LEU A 111 -0.47 5.69 6.21
CA LEU A 111 0.85 5.35 6.71
C LEU A 111 1.14 3.88 6.36
N ILE A 112 1.99 3.65 5.38
CA ILE A 112 2.44 2.31 5.01
C ILE A 112 3.84 2.10 5.56
N CYS A 113 4.04 1.03 6.35
CA CYS A 113 5.28 0.79 7.09
C CYS A 113 5.83 -0.62 6.89
N ILE A 114 7.15 -0.73 6.94
CA ILE A 114 7.87 -1.98 7.21
C ILE A 114 8.46 -1.87 8.61
N ASP A 115 8.01 -2.71 9.55
CA ASP A 115 8.41 -2.67 10.96
C ASP A 115 8.36 -1.25 11.57
N GLY A 116 7.26 -0.52 11.31
CA GLY A 116 7.03 0.85 11.78
C GLY A 116 7.80 1.95 11.05
N VAL A 117 8.62 1.63 10.04
CA VAL A 117 9.36 2.61 9.23
C VAL A 117 8.55 2.97 7.98
N PRO A 118 8.28 4.27 7.72
CA PRO A 118 7.47 4.71 6.59
C PRO A 118 8.06 4.33 5.23
N VAL A 119 7.18 3.93 4.31
CA VAL A 119 7.46 3.70 2.89
C VAL A 119 6.69 4.72 2.06
N TYR A 120 7.37 5.46 1.19
CA TYR A 120 6.76 6.55 0.42
C TYR A 120 6.13 6.13 -0.91
N ASN A 121 6.55 5.01 -1.47
CA ASN A 121 5.89 4.37 -2.61
C ASN A 121 5.80 2.86 -2.35
N SER A 122 4.59 2.33 -2.32
CA SER A 122 4.31 0.92 -1.99
C SER A 122 4.09 0.04 -3.21
N SER A 123 4.32 0.54 -4.43
CA SER A 123 3.98 -0.19 -5.65
C SER A 123 5.08 -0.18 -6.71
N HIS A 124 5.13 -1.27 -7.48
CA HIS A 124 5.86 -1.41 -8.74
C HIS A 124 4.92 -1.27 -9.93
N LEU A 125 5.48 -1.20 -11.13
CA LEU A 125 4.79 -1.27 -12.44
C LEU A 125 3.43 -0.55 -12.39
N LEU A 126 3.45 0.75 -12.19
CA LEU A 126 2.25 1.57 -12.22
C LEU A 126 1.11 1.04 -11.32
N GLY A 127 1.48 0.39 -10.21
CA GLY A 127 0.51 -0.15 -9.25
C GLY A 127 0.05 -1.60 -9.47
N PHE A 128 0.69 -2.34 -10.38
CA PHE A 128 0.37 -3.76 -10.60
C PHE A 128 0.74 -4.64 -9.41
N PHE A 129 1.92 -4.43 -8.88
CA PHE A 129 2.47 -5.19 -7.76
C PHE A 129 2.83 -4.24 -6.62
N SER A 130 2.63 -4.69 -5.39
CA SER A 130 3.24 -4.02 -4.25
C SER A 130 4.73 -4.40 -4.14
N ILE A 131 5.48 -3.57 -3.41
CA ILE A 131 6.89 -3.81 -3.11
C ILE A 131 7.11 -4.96 -2.11
N PHE A 132 6.07 -5.55 -1.54
CA PHE A 132 6.14 -6.48 -0.42
C PHE A 132 6.26 -7.92 -0.88
N ASN A 133 7.37 -8.57 -0.51
CA ASN A 133 7.59 -10.00 -0.70
C ASN A 133 6.92 -10.79 0.43
N ASN A 134 5.80 -11.48 0.14
CA ASN A 134 5.02 -12.22 1.14
C ASN A 134 5.84 -13.17 2.01
N ASP A 135 6.87 -13.82 1.45
CA ASP A 135 7.63 -14.84 2.16
C ASP A 135 8.60 -14.25 3.19
N HIS A 136 8.91 -12.94 3.10
CA HIS A 136 9.79 -12.24 4.05
C HIS A 136 9.06 -11.80 5.32
N PHE A 137 7.75 -11.59 5.25
CA PHE A 137 6.96 -11.05 6.35
C PHE A 137 6.29 -12.17 7.17
N SER A 138 6.07 -11.91 8.45
CA SER A 138 5.34 -12.77 9.38
C SER A 138 3.86 -12.42 9.46
N SER A 139 3.50 -11.15 9.22
CA SER A 139 2.11 -10.69 9.20
C SER A 139 1.97 -9.38 8.44
N PHE A 140 0.77 -9.16 7.92
CA PHE A 140 0.31 -7.89 7.37
C PHE A 140 -0.87 -7.40 8.18
N SER A 141 -0.93 -6.10 8.48
CA SER A 141 -2.09 -5.53 9.16
C SER A 141 -2.55 -4.22 8.53
N LEU A 142 -3.86 -4.01 8.56
CA LEU A 142 -4.52 -2.77 8.14
C LEU A 142 -5.40 -2.27 9.28
N ASN A 143 -5.10 -1.08 9.78
CA ASN A 143 -5.95 -0.34 10.68
C ASN A 143 -6.61 0.83 9.93
N LYS A 144 -7.93 0.78 9.76
CA LYS A 144 -8.70 1.79 9.00
C LYS A 144 -9.58 2.68 9.88
N SER A 145 -9.83 2.30 11.15
CA SER A 145 -10.77 2.99 12.02
C SER A 145 -10.09 3.70 13.18
N TYR A 146 -9.45 2.99 14.10
CA TYR A 146 -8.74 3.56 15.23
C TYR A 146 -7.24 3.36 15.10
N GLN A 147 -6.47 4.44 15.11
CA GLN A 147 -4.99 4.39 15.08
C GLN A 147 -4.46 4.52 16.51
N PRO A 148 -3.56 3.62 16.97
CA PRO A 148 -2.94 3.76 18.28
C PRO A 148 -2.07 5.05 18.35
N ALA A 149 -1.84 5.56 19.57
CA ALA A 149 -1.18 6.85 19.77
C ALA A 149 0.29 6.88 19.31
N ASP A 150 0.94 5.73 19.21
CA ASP A 150 2.30 5.58 18.66
C ASP A 150 2.35 5.70 17.12
N ARG A 151 1.20 5.76 16.46
CA ARG A 151 1.06 5.99 15.03
C ARG A 151 0.44 7.36 14.75
N GLY A 152 1.02 8.11 13.84
CA GLY A 152 0.55 9.44 13.44
C GLY A 152 1.22 9.93 12.17
N GLY A 153 1.06 11.23 11.85
CA GLY A 153 1.63 11.85 10.65
C GLY A 153 0.87 11.51 9.36
N ARG A 154 -0.26 10.79 9.46
CA ARG A 154 -1.17 10.48 8.34
C ARG A 154 -2.63 10.53 8.79
N LEU A 155 -3.54 10.76 7.82
CA LEU A 155 -4.95 11.05 8.12
C LEU A 155 -5.86 9.82 8.12
N ALA A 156 -5.56 8.75 7.34
CA ALA A 156 -6.54 7.71 7.04
C ALA A 156 -6.24 6.38 7.71
N ALA A 157 -5.37 5.57 7.15
CA ALA A 157 -5.10 4.22 7.64
C ALA A 157 -3.63 4.00 7.97
N VAL A 158 -3.38 2.98 8.78
CA VAL A 158 -2.04 2.42 9.01
C VAL A 158 -1.98 1.02 8.43
N VAL A 159 -1.03 0.79 7.55
CA VAL A 159 -0.69 -0.52 6.98
C VAL A 159 0.69 -0.91 7.49
N GLU A 160 0.77 -2.02 8.22
CA GLU A 160 2.01 -2.47 8.81
C GLU A 160 2.41 -3.82 8.23
N MET A 161 3.61 -3.89 7.69
CA MET A 161 4.27 -5.10 7.21
C MET A 161 5.31 -5.53 8.23
N THR A 162 5.03 -6.59 9.01
CA THR A 162 5.91 -7.08 10.07
C THR A 162 6.86 -8.12 9.48
N PRO A 163 8.18 -7.87 9.41
CA PRO A 163 9.15 -8.86 8.95
C PRO A 163 9.20 -10.07 9.89
N ARG A 164 9.75 -11.18 9.40
CA ARG A 164 10.09 -12.32 10.26
C ARG A 164 11.23 -11.92 11.19
N ASP A 165 11.00 -11.99 12.50
CA ASP A 165 11.94 -11.52 13.53
C ASP A 165 12.14 -12.56 14.66
N SER A 166 11.93 -13.84 14.35
CA SER A 166 12.20 -14.97 15.25
C SER A 166 13.58 -15.57 14.98
N VAL A 167 14.21 -16.13 16.00
CA VAL A 167 15.43 -16.92 15.82
C VAL A 167 15.02 -18.33 15.39
N VAL A 168 15.39 -18.73 14.17
CA VAL A 168 15.16 -20.08 13.64
C VAL A 168 16.31 -20.98 14.00
N GLN A 169 16.02 -22.25 14.25
CA GLN A 169 17.04 -23.28 14.58
C GLN A 169 17.45 -24.10 13.35
N GLN A 170 16.65 -24.08 12.30
CA GLN A 170 16.90 -24.79 11.05
C GLN A 170 16.82 -23.84 9.87
N ALA A 171 17.67 -24.06 8.89
CA ALA A 171 17.59 -23.31 7.64
C ALA A 171 16.29 -23.65 6.90
N SER A 172 15.71 -22.64 6.28
CA SER A 172 14.50 -22.77 5.49
C SER A 172 14.62 -21.94 4.22
N VAL A 173 14.07 -22.45 3.12
CA VAL A 173 13.98 -21.72 1.86
C VAL A 173 12.55 -21.80 1.35
N SER A 174 12.01 -20.68 0.93
CA SER A 174 10.71 -20.61 0.26
C SER A 174 10.78 -19.68 -0.93
N GLY A 175 9.91 -19.87 -1.90
CA GLY A 175 9.88 -19.02 -3.05
C GLY A 175 8.72 -19.29 -3.99
N ASN A 176 8.66 -18.47 -5.04
CA ASN A 176 7.68 -18.57 -6.10
C ASN A 176 8.35 -18.23 -7.44
N VAL A 177 8.16 -19.11 -8.42
CA VAL A 177 8.56 -18.88 -9.81
C VAL A 177 7.28 -18.63 -10.61
N GLY A 178 7.05 -17.39 -11.01
CA GLY A 178 5.89 -16.96 -11.81
C GLY A 178 6.28 -16.64 -13.26
N ILE A 179 5.30 -16.26 -14.07
CA ILE A 179 5.55 -15.90 -15.49
C ILE A 179 6.35 -14.60 -15.61
N LEU A 180 6.06 -13.60 -14.77
CA LEU A 180 6.66 -12.26 -14.89
C LEU A 180 7.76 -11.99 -13.87
N ALA A 181 7.67 -12.58 -12.70
CA ALA A 181 8.60 -12.36 -11.62
C ALA A 181 8.81 -13.64 -10.80
N SER A 182 10.00 -13.76 -10.23
CA SER A 182 10.33 -14.81 -9.25
C SER A 182 10.80 -14.17 -7.97
N ARG A 183 10.51 -14.86 -6.86
CA ARG A 183 10.99 -14.50 -5.53
C ARG A 183 11.54 -15.70 -4.79
N ILE A 184 12.50 -15.44 -3.94
CA ILE A 184 13.11 -16.42 -3.03
C ILE A 184 13.33 -15.77 -1.67
N THR A 185 13.13 -16.53 -0.61
CA THR A 185 13.38 -16.11 0.78
C THR A 185 14.08 -17.25 1.51
N GLY A 186 15.21 -16.94 2.13
CA GLY A 186 15.96 -17.85 3.01
C GLY A 186 15.89 -17.37 4.46
N GLY A 187 15.67 -18.29 5.39
CA GLY A 187 15.85 -18.10 6.82
C GLY A 187 16.99 -18.99 7.30
N ILE A 188 18.07 -18.40 7.83
CA ILE A 188 19.32 -19.09 8.14
C ILE A 188 19.67 -18.85 9.61
N PRO A 189 19.84 -19.90 10.45
CA PRO A 189 20.41 -19.74 11.78
C PRO A 189 21.89 -19.34 11.66
N VAL A 190 22.29 -18.29 12.37
CA VAL A 190 23.69 -17.83 12.42
C VAL A 190 24.35 -18.34 13.70
N THR A 191 23.66 -18.21 14.82
CA THR A 191 24.00 -18.79 16.12
C THR A 191 22.74 -19.32 16.78
N PRO A 192 22.83 -20.06 17.90
CA PRO A 192 21.63 -20.46 18.65
C PRO A 192 20.70 -19.30 19.03
N ASN A 193 21.25 -18.08 19.12
CA ASN A 193 20.54 -16.88 19.53
C ASN A 193 20.36 -15.85 18.42
N SER A 194 20.73 -16.17 17.19
CA SER A 194 20.60 -15.24 16.07
C SER A 194 20.24 -15.92 14.74
N ALA A 195 19.51 -15.22 13.91
CA ALA A 195 19.12 -15.68 12.58
C ALA A 195 19.13 -14.51 11.58
N ILE A 196 19.31 -14.83 10.32
CA ILE A 196 19.20 -13.90 9.21
C ILE A 196 18.11 -14.37 8.24
N TYR A 197 17.28 -13.45 7.78
CA TYR A 197 16.33 -13.66 6.70
C TYR A 197 16.75 -12.80 5.51
N LEU A 198 16.90 -13.44 4.37
CA LEU A 198 17.26 -12.79 3.10
C LEU A 198 16.17 -13.07 2.07
N SER A 199 15.76 -12.06 1.35
CA SER A 199 14.78 -12.22 0.28
C SER A 199 15.18 -11.42 -0.94
N ALA A 200 14.95 -12.01 -2.11
CA ALA A 200 15.08 -11.33 -3.39
C ALA A 200 13.85 -11.57 -4.24
N ARG A 201 13.41 -10.56 -4.98
CA ARG A 201 12.39 -10.65 -6.01
C ARG A 201 12.83 -9.88 -7.25
N VAL A 202 12.71 -10.49 -8.43
CA VAL A 202 13.15 -9.91 -9.70
C VAL A 202 12.13 -10.20 -10.77
N THR A 203 11.79 -9.20 -11.60
CA THR A 203 10.99 -9.40 -12.80
C THR A 203 11.84 -9.65 -14.04
N TYR A 204 11.30 -10.45 -14.95
CA TYR A 204 11.86 -10.75 -16.27
C TYR A 204 10.81 -10.61 -17.38
N VAL A 205 9.91 -9.64 -17.25
CA VAL A 205 8.79 -9.37 -18.16
C VAL A 205 9.20 -9.01 -19.59
N ASN A 206 10.43 -8.53 -19.82
CA ASN A 206 10.88 -8.04 -21.11
C ASN A 206 10.77 -9.05 -22.26
N PRO A 207 11.05 -10.36 -22.12
CA PRO A 207 10.79 -11.35 -23.17
C PRO A 207 9.32 -11.40 -23.59
N ILE A 208 8.40 -11.27 -22.63
CA ILE A 208 6.94 -11.28 -22.90
C ILE A 208 6.53 -10.00 -23.61
N ILE A 209 7.02 -8.85 -23.15
CA ILE A 209 6.79 -7.56 -23.81
C ILE A 209 7.27 -7.63 -25.28
N SER A 210 8.45 -8.21 -25.53
CA SER A 210 8.99 -8.33 -26.91
C SER A 210 8.15 -9.21 -27.83
N LEU A 211 7.42 -10.19 -27.29
CA LEU A 211 6.48 -11.00 -28.10
C LEU A 211 5.24 -10.20 -28.52
N ILE A 212 4.84 -9.23 -27.69
CA ILE A 212 3.66 -8.37 -27.92
C ILE A 212 4.05 -7.17 -28.81
N GLU A 213 5.29 -6.69 -28.73
CA GLU A 213 5.80 -5.54 -29.51
C GLU A 213 5.62 -5.70 -31.03
N GLY A 214 5.65 -6.92 -31.55
CA GLY A 214 5.38 -7.21 -32.96
C GLY A 214 3.95 -6.87 -33.45
N GLY A 215 3.03 -6.58 -32.52
CA GLY A 215 1.67 -6.13 -32.82
C GLY A 215 1.45 -4.62 -32.67
N PHE A 216 2.46 -3.84 -32.25
CA PHE A 216 2.39 -2.38 -32.22
C PHE A 216 2.71 -1.81 -33.61
N GLU A 217 1.79 -1.03 -34.16
CA GLU A 217 1.89 -0.50 -35.54
C GLU A 217 3.08 0.44 -35.75
N ASP A 218 3.65 1.06 -34.69
CA ASP A 218 4.56 2.22 -34.80
C ASP A 218 6.00 1.97 -34.29
N ASN A 219 6.49 0.74 -34.35
CA ASN A 219 7.86 0.44 -33.89
C ASN A 219 8.16 0.91 -32.44
N THR A 220 7.13 0.93 -31.60
CA THR A 220 7.21 1.31 -30.19
C THR A 220 7.90 0.21 -29.39
N ARG A 221 8.95 0.56 -28.63
CA ARG A 221 9.67 -0.37 -27.76
C ARG A 221 9.44 -0.01 -26.29
N LEU A 222 8.91 -0.97 -25.55
CA LEU A 222 8.71 -0.89 -24.11
C LEU A 222 9.68 -1.81 -23.38
N ARG A 223 10.35 -1.32 -22.34
CA ARG A 223 11.17 -2.13 -21.44
C ARG A 223 10.81 -1.78 -20.00
N TYR A 224 10.56 -2.80 -19.22
CA TYR A 224 10.28 -2.65 -17.81
C TYR A 224 11.05 -3.68 -16.97
N GLY A 225 11.46 -3.29 -15.78
CA GLY A 225 12.08 -4.19 -14.82
C GLY A 225 12.02 -3.63 -13.40
N PHE A 226 11.82 -4.52 -12.43
CA PHE A 226 12.00 -4.20 -11.02
C PHE A 226 12.77 -5.28 -10.28
N GLN A 227 13.35 -4.87 -9.15
CA GLN A 227 14.10 -5.74 -8.24
C GLN A 227 13.86 -5.29 -6.80
N ASP A 228 13.64 -6.26 -5.90
CA ASP A 228 13.49 -6.06 -4.46
C ASP A 228 14.44 -6.94 -3.69
N TYR A 229 15.03 -6.38 -2.66
CA TYR A 229 15.89 -7.09 -1.73
C TYR A 229 15.49 -6.73 -0.30
N ASN A 230 15.30 -7.74 0.54
CA ASN A 230 15.03 -7.57 1.95
C ASN A 230 16.07 -8.32 2.78
N LEU A 231 16.45 -7.73 3.90
CA LEU A 231 17.31 -8.35 4.90
C LEU A 231 16.72 -8.07 6.29
N THR A 232 16.58 -9.12 7.09
CA THR A 232 16.30 -9.02 8.52
C THR A 232 17.32 -9.85 9.29
N TYR A 233 18.10 -9.23 10.17
CA TYR A 233 18.96 -9.92 11.11
C TYR A 233 18.39 -9.77 12.51
N VAL A 234 18.22 -10.90 13.19
CA VAL A 234 17.68 -10.97 14.55
C VAL A 234 18.73 -11.53 15.47
N TRP A 235 18.97 -10.85 16.59
CA TRP A 235 19.89 -11.29 17.62
C TRP A 235 19.28 -11.12 19.00
N LYS A 236 19.28 -12.20 19.78
CA LYS A 236 18.84 -12.23 21.20
C LYS A 236 20.06 -12.51 22.08
N PRO A 237 20.89 -11.49 22.41
CA PRO A 237 22.09 -11.71 23.21
C PRO A 237 21.79 -12.33 24.58
N ASN A 238 20.61 -12.12 25.11
CA ASN A 238 20.08 -12.73 26.31
C ASN A 238 18.54 -12.68 26.30
N PRO A 239 17.84 -13.36 27.23
CA PRO A 239 16.36 -13.42 27.25
C PRO A 239 15.67 -12.04 27.37
N LYS A 240 16.35 -11.03 27.93
CA LYS A 240 15.80 -9.68 28.15
C LYS A 240 16.00 -8.74 26.96
N ASN A 241 16.90 -9.05 26.04
CA ASN A 241 17.26 -8.16 24.94
C ASN A 241 17.05 -8.82 23.59
N LYS A 242 16.48 -8.10 22.66
CA LYS A 242 16.33 -8.48 21.25
C LYS A 242 16.74 -7.29 20.37
N ILE A 243 17.62 -7.53 19.43
CA ILE A 243 18.09 -6.55 18.44
C ILE A 243 17.65 -7.03 17.06
N VAL A 244 17.06 -6.16 16.28
CA VAL A 244 16.61 -6.44 14.92
C VAL A 244 17.12 -5.37 13.98
N LEU A 245 17.89 -5.79 12.99
CA LEU A 245 18.30 -4.96 11.85
C LEU A 245 17.43 -5.32 10.66
N ASN A 246 16.71 -4.33 10.10
CA ASN A 246 15.92 -4.50 8.88
C ASN A 246 16.47 -3.60 7.78
N SER A 247 16.51 -4.11 6.56
CA SER A 247 16.80 -3.34 5.36
C SER A 247 15.91 -3.79 4.20
N TYR A 248 15.46 -2.83 3.42
CA TYR A 248 14.76 -3.04 2.16
C TYR A 248 15.32 -2.10 1.10
N VAL A 249 15.52 -2.61 -0.11
CA VAL A 249 15.86 -1.82 -1.30
C VAL A 249 15.05 -2.34 -2.48
N GLY A 250 14.31 -1.46 -3.12
CA GLY A 250 13.56 -1.74 -4.35
C GLY A 250 13.88 -0.70 -5.43
N ASN A 251 14.04 -1.16 -6.67
CA ASN A 251 14.32 -0.30 -7.81
C ASN A 251 13.49 -0.72 -9.02
N ASP A 252 12.93 0.26 -9.73
CA ASP A 252 12.15 0.11 -10.94
C ASP A 252 12.76 0.92 -12.08
N LEU A 253 12.65 0.39 -13.29
CA LEU A 253 13.06 1.04 -14.52
C LEU A 253 12.01 0.82 -15.61
N LEU A 254 11.44 1.91 -16.11
CA LEU A 254 10.54 1.93 -17.26
C LEU A 254 11.19 2.74 -18.38
N LYS A 255 11.30 2.14 -19.58
CA LYS A 255 11.77 2.81 -20.80
C LYS A 255 10.75 2.60 -21.90
N LEU A 256 10.34 3.68 -22.53
CA LEU A 256 9.47 3.70 -23.69
C LEU A 256 10.19 4.48 -24.79
N LYS A 257 10.38 3.84 -25.96
CA LYS A 257 10.86 4.50 -27.18
C LYS A 257 9.81 4.36 -28.27
N GLU A 258 9.41 5.47 -28.79
CA GLU A 258 8.47 5.56 -29.90
C GLU A 258 9.20 6.28 -31.06
N HIS A 259 9.21 5.66 -32.24
CA HIS A 259 10.04 6.11 -33.34
C HIS A 259 9.34 7.11 -34.25
N GLN A 260 8.02 7.06 -34.39
CA GLN A 260 7.27 7.96 -35.29
C GLN A 260 7.30 9.41 -34.80
N TYR A 261 7.07 9.63 -33.50
CA TYR A 261 7.09 10.95 -32.87
C TYR A 261 8.41 11.25 -32.16
N GLN A 262 9.41 10.36 -32.30
CA GLN A 262 10.74 10.46 -31.68
C GLN A 262 10.70 10.69 -30.16
N VAL A 263 9.78 9.99 -29.47
CA VAL A 263 9.65 10.05 -28.02
C VAL A 263 10.55 9.02 -27.37
N ASP A 264 11.46 9.46 -26.48
CA ASP A 264 12.25 8.61 -25.58
C ASP A 264 11.90 8.98 -24.13
N PHE A 265 11.15 8.11 -23.47
CA PHE A 265 10.71 8.27 -22.10
C PHE A 265 11.41 7.25 -21.21
N ASN A 266 12.06 7.72 -20.15
CA ASN A 266 12.76 6.89 -19.18
C ASN A 266 12.37 7.33 -17.77
N MET A 267 11.82 6.40 -17.00
CA MET A 267 11.44 6.65 -15.62
C MET A 267 12.06 5.61 -14.71
N GLN A 268 12.68 6.07 -13.65
CA GLN A 268 13.29 5.23 -12.62
C GLN A 268 12.81 5.71 -11.26
N TRP A 269 12.49 4.76 -10.37
CA TRP A 269 12.25 5.06 -8.95
C TRP A 269 12.91 4.01 -8.05
N LEU A 270 13.30 4.46 -6.89
CA LEU A 270 14.01 3.68 -5.89
C LEU A 270 13.42 3.96 -4.51
N ASN A 271 13.18 2.89 -3.77
CA ASN A 271 12.91 2.91 -2.34
C ASN A 271 14.05 2.24 -1.58
N GLY A 272 14.46 2.84 -0.47
CA GLY A 272 15.44 2.26 0.44
C GLY A 272 15.00 2.48 1.89
N ILE A 273 15.14 1.46 2.73
CA ILE A 273 14.90 1.50 4.16
C ILE A 273 16.04 0.80 4.88
N ALA A 274 16.51 1.38 5.97
CA ALA A 274 17.38 0.72 6.93
C ALA A 274 16.92 1.09 8.34
N SER A 275 16.82 0.11 9.24
CA SER A 275 16.44 0.36 10.64
C SER A 275 17.10 -0.59 11.61
N LEU A 276 17.42 -0.07 12.79
CA LEU A 276 17.92 -0.83 13.92
C LEU A 276 16.93 -0.66 15.08
N LYS A 277 16.34 -1.77 15.52
CA LYS A 277 15.39 -1.83 16.63
C LYS A 277 16.01 -2.60 17.78
N TRP A 278 15.93 -2.04 18.98
CA TRP A 278 16.28 -2.70 20.25
C TRP A 278 15.07 -2.79 21.14
N GLU A 279 14.73 -4.00 21.56
CA GLU A 279 13.67 -4.31 22.51
C GLU A 279 14.33 -4.83 23.80
N ARG A 280 13.95 -4.27 24.94
CA ARG A 280 14.43 -4.69 26.26
C ARG A 280 13.28 -4.89 27.22
N SER A 281 13.14 -6.11 27.74
CA SER A 281 12.28 -6.41 28.89
C SER A 281 12.99 -5.95 30.17
N CYS A 282 12.62 -4.77 30.66
CA CYS A 282 13.21 -4.20 31.90
C CYS A 282 12.80 -5.04 33.11
N ASN A 283 11.53 -5.43 33.17
CA ASN A 283 10.96 -6.34 34.15
C ASN A 283 9.70 -7.00 33.52
N GLU A 284 8.98 -7.80 34.30
CA GLU A 284 7.76 -8.49 33.85
C GLU A 284 6.61 -7.56 33.42
N LYS A 285 6.63 -6.30 33.70
CA LYS A 285 5.57 -5.32 33.45
C LYS A 285 6.00 -4.21 32.49
N THR A 286 7.28 -4.21 32.05
CA THR A 286 7.83 -3.07 31.31
C THR A 286 8.71 -3.56 30.16
N LEU A 287 8.31 -3.21 28.93
CA LEU A 287 9.05 -3.42 27.69
C LEU A 287 9.47 -2.06 27.13
N LEU A 288 10.76 -1.85 26.94
CA LEU A 288 11.33 -0.71 26.25
C LEU A 288 11.62 -1.09 24.81
N THR A 289 11.20 -0.27 23.86
CA THR A 289 11.53 -0.39 22.43
C THR A 289 12.15 0.88 21.94
N GLN A 290 13.33 0.81 21.34
CA GLN A 290 14.03 1.93 20.71
C GLN A 290 14.30 1.57 19.25
N ARG A 291 14.12 2.55 18.36
CA ARG A 291 14.39 2.38 16.92
C ARG A 291 15.02 3.62 16.35
N ILE A 292 16.07 3.44 15.57
CA ILE A 292 16.60 4.43 14.63
C ILE A 292 16.39 3.92 13.22
N TYR A 293 16.13 4.82 12.30
CA TYR A 293 15.93 4.42 10.91
C TYR A 293 16.29 5.52 9.91
N MET A 294 16.53 5.08 8.69
CA MET A 294 16.62 5.92 7.51
C MET A 294 15.66 5.38 6.45
N THR A 295 14.95 6.26 5.76
CA THR A 295 14.22 5.92 4.53
C THR A 295 14.63 6.86 3.41
N HIS A 296 14.69 6.35 2.19
CA HIS A 296 15.06 7.10 1.01
C HIS A 296 14.14 6.73 -0.15
N TYR A 297 13.50 7.73 -0.74
CA TYR A 297 12.70 7.59 -1.95
C TYR A 297 13.21 8.57 -3.02
N ARG A 298 13.38 8.07 -4.24
CA ARG A 298 13.83 8.89 -5.37
C ARG A 298 13.09 8.48 -6.63
N THR A 299 12.63 9.47 -7.38
CA THR A 299 12.16 9.32 -8.76
C THR A 299 13.04 10.12 -9.71
N ASN A 300 13.17 9.65 -10.94
CA ASN A 300 13.88 10.35 -11.99
C ASN A 300 13.14 10.10 -13.31
N LEU A 301 12.46 11.13 -13.79
CA LEU A 301 11.77 11.13 -15.07
C LEU A 301 12.65 11.85 -16.10
N ARG A 302 12.85 11.23 -17.25
CA ARG A 302 13.46 11.84 -18.42
C ARG A 302 12.54 11.63 -19.61
N ALA A 303 12.23 12.70 -20.31
CA ALA A 303 11.45 12.65 -21.53
C ALA A 303 12.18 13.50 -22.59
N ASN A 304 12.43 12.88 -23.74
CA ASN A 304 13.03 13.54 -24.89
C ASN A 304 12.08 13.41 -26.06
N GLN A 305 11.85 14.51 -26.76
CA GLN A 305 11.09 14.51 -28.02
C GLN A 305 11.73 15.58 -28.94
N ASN A 306 12.28 15.13 -30.06
CA ASN A 306 13.01 16.03 -30.98
C ASN A 306 14.11 16.82 -30.24
N THR A 307 13.96 18.15 -30.20
CA THR A 307 14.85 19.08 -29.52
C THR A 307 14.52 19.28 -28.04
N LEU A 308 13.30 18.89 -27.60
CA LEU A 308 12.87 18.98 -26.21
C LEU A 308 13.53 17.87 -25.38
N ARG A 309 14.30 18.28 -24.39
CA ARG A 309 14.88 17.36 -23.37
C ARG A 309 14.43 17.81 -22.00
N MET A 310 13.72 16.96 -21.30
CA MET A 310 13.20 17.21 -19.96
C MET A 310 13.74 16.19 -18.97
N LYS A 311 14.19 16.66 -17.83
CA LYS A 311 14.60 15.83 -16.68
C LYS A 311 13.93 16.38 -15.43
N MET A 312 13.19 15.52 -14.72
CA MET A 312 12.42 15.87 -13.52
C MET A 312 12.73 14.88 -12.39
N PRO A 313 13.77 15.12 -11.58
CA PRO A 313 14.03 14.33 -10.39
C PRO A 313 13.13 14.74 -9.24
N SER A 314 12.87 13.81 -8.33
CA SER A 314 12.33 14.07 -6.99
C SER A 314 13.03 13.18 -5.99
N ARG A 315 13.27 13.68 -4.78
CA ARG A 315 13.96 12.93 -3.72
C ARG A 315 13.38 13.28 -2.35
N LEU A 316 13.26 12.25 -1.52
CA LEU A 316 12.91 12.38 -0.12
C LEU A 316 13.80 11.46 0.70
N THR A 317 14.36 11.97 1.79
CA THR A 317 15.19 11.21 2.73
C THR A 317 14.79 11.57 4.15
N ASP A 318 14.51 10.55 4.97
CA ASP A 318 14.24 10.74 6.40
C ASP A 318 15.30 10.08 7.25
N PHE A 319 15.61 10.73 8.36
CA PHE A 319 16.33 10.16 9.49
C PHE A 319 15.41 10.22 10.70
N GLY A 320 15.06 9.07 11.25
CA GLY A 320 14.05 8.99 12.29
C GLY A 320 14.52 8.22 13.53
N TYR A 321 13.96 8.64 14.67
CA TYR A 321 14.05 7.97 15.94
C TYR A 321 12.65 7.74 16.50
N MET A 322 12.40 6.55 17.09
CA MET A 322 11.16 6.20 17.76
C MET A 322 11.48 5.45 19.05
N GLY A 323 10.96 5.94 20.16
CA GLY A 323 11.11 5.32 21.47
C GLY A 323 9.75 5.06 22.12
N ASN A 324 9.53 3.82 22.61
CA ASN A 324 8.32 3.40 23.30
C ASN A 324 8.64 2.70 24.61
N VAL A 325 7.79 2.91 25.59
CA VAL A 325 7.70 2.12 26.80
C VAL A 325 6.29 1.55 26.91
N ASP A 326 6.16 0.23 26.83
CA ASP A 326 4.93 -0.49 27.14
C ASP A 326 5.02 -0.96 28.60
N TRP A 327 4.03 -0.59 29.42
CA TRP A 327 4.07 -0.87 30.85
C TRP A 327 2.69 -1.11 31.44
N ARG A 328 2.62 -1.73 32.61
CA ARG A 328 1.37 -2.01 33.31
C ARG A 328 1.30 -1.28 34.64
N LEU A 329 0.20 -0.58 34.87
CA LEU A 329 -0.14 0.05 36.10
C LEU A 329 -1.41 -0.59 36.69
N GLY A 330 -1.24 -1.56 37.60
CA GLY A 330 -2.38 -2.38 38.02
C GLY A 330 -3.00 -3.15 36.84
N THR A 331 -4.28 -2.87 36.57
CA THR A 331 -5.05 -3.45 35.45
C THR A 331 -4.96 -2.65 34.15
N TRP A 332 -4.30 -1.48 34.17
CA TRP A 332 -4.10 -0.65 33.00
C TRP A 332 -2.91 -1.17 32.17
N LYS A 333 -3.09 -1.26 30.86
CA LYS A 333 -1.99 -1.40 29.93
C LYS A 333 -1.68 -0.01 29.37
N MET A 334 -0.46 0.43 29.55
CA MET A 334 0.00 1.75 29.17
C MET A 334 1.05 1.65 28.06
N LYS A 335 1.01 2.56 27.12
CA LYS A 335 2.09 2.78 26.15
C LYS A 335 2.40 4.27 26.12
N SER A 336 3.66 4.63 26.31
CA SER A 336 4.12 6.02 26.24
C SER A 336 5.38 6.09 25.40
N GLY A 337 5.59 7.20 24.73
CA GLY A 337 6.76 7.34 23.88
C GLY A 337 6.82 8.64 23.11
N GLY A 338 7.75 8.67 22.15
CA GLY A 338 7.93 9.78 21.25
C GLY A 338 8.64 9.38 19.97
N ASN A 339 8.55 10.23 18.99
CA ASN A 339 9.29 10.11 17.75
C ASN A 339 9.81 11.47 17.30
N PHE A 340 10.93 11.42 16.58
CA PHE A 340 11.53 12.55 15.90
C PHE A 340 11.96 12.11 14.50
N ILE A 341 11.66 12.94 13.49
CA ILE A 341 12.00 12.68 12.10
C ILE A 341 12.57 13.97 11.49
N HIS A 342 13.75 13.88 10.91
CA HIS A 342 14.31 14.92 10.07
C HIS A 342 14.09 14.55 8.60
N HIS A 343 13.29 15.35 7.90
CA HIS A 343 12.95 15.19 6.48
C HIS A 343 13.81 16.09 5.61
N ILE A 344 14.37 15.52 4.54
CA ILE A 344 15.06 16.26 3.49
C ILE A 344 14.35 15.99 2.18
N LEU A 345 13.75 17.01 1.59
CA LEU A 345 12.94 16.89 0.39
C LEU A 345 13.49 17.74 -0.76
N HIS A 346 13.43 17.16 -1.94
CA HIS A 346 13.58 17.85 -3.20
C HIS A 346 12.35 17.48 -4.03
N PRO A 347 11.29 18.29 -4.02
CA PRO A 347 10.09 18.05 -4.82
C PRO A 347 10.42 17.95 -6.30
N GLN A 348 9.51 17.39 -7.08
CA GLN A 348 9.70 17.23 -8.51
C GLN A 348 9.81 18.59 -9.21
N TYR A 349 10.85 18.77 -9.99
CA TYR A 349 11.17 20.03 -10.66
C TYR A 349 11.96 19.77 -11.95
N PRO A 350 11.70 20.52 -13.05
CA PRO A 350 12.51 20.40 -14.27
C PRO A 350 13.94 20.90 -14.02
N GLU A 351 14.96 20.02 -14.17
CA GLU A 351 16.36 20.39 -14.03
C GLU A 351 16.95 20.99 -15.32
N SER A 352 16.45 20.58 -16.49
CA SER A 352 16.94 21.10 -17.77
C SER A 352 15.87 20.97 -18.84
N VAL A 353 15.71 22.04 -19.64
CA VAL A 353 14.83 22.06 -20.80
C VAL A 353 15.53 22.82 -21.90
N ASN A 354 15.97 22.08 -22.94
CA ASN A 354 16.51 22.73 -24.15
C ASN A 354 15.37 22.91 -25.16
N ILE A 355 14.51 23.92 -24.97
CA ILE A 355 13.57 24.36 -26.00
C ILE A 355 14.15 25.60 -26.71
N PHE A 356 14.84 26.46 -25.96
CA PHE A 356 15.55 27.64 -26.48
C PHE A 356 16.82 27.85 -25.61
N GLU A 357 17.89 28.33 -26.21
CA GLU A 357 19.07 28.80 -25.46
C GLU A 357 18.62 29.94 -24.52
N GLY A 358 18.68 29.73 -23.21
CA GLY A 358 18.35 30.77 -22.20
C GLY A 358 17.26 30.43 -21.20
N ILE A 359 16.51 29.33 -21.31
CA ILE A 359 15.59 28.88 -20.24
C ILE A 359 16.39 28.02 -19.24
N ASN A 360 16.93 28.68 -18.23
CA ASN A 360 17.38 28.01 -17.02
C ASN A 360 16.15 27.72 -16.17
N ALA A 361 15.81 26.45 -15.99
CA ALA A 361 14.88 26.03 -14.95
C ALA A 361 15.38 26.59 -13.61
N GLY A 362 14.51 27.24 -12.84
CA GLY A 362 14.85 27.80 -11.53
C GLY A 362 15.44 26.72 -10.61
N ASN A 363 16.07 27.11 -9.52
CA ASN A 363 16.63 26.16 -8.56
C ASN A 363 15.50 25.44 -7.80
N PRO A 364 15.37 24.09 -7.87
CA PRO A 364 14.38 23.40 -7.06
C PRO A 364 14.73 23.63 -5.57
N GLY A 365 13.78 24.20 -4.83
CA GLY A 365 13.95 24.40 -3.41
C GLY A 365 14.25 23.07 -2.71
N ARG A 366 15.33 23.04 -1.91
CA ARG A 366 15.51 22.01 -0.90
C ARG A 366 14.71 22.40 0.32
N TYR A 367 13.83 21.51 0.75
CA TYR A 367 13.05 21.69 1.97
C TYR A 367 13.62 20.77 3.04
N GLU A 368 13.79 21.31 4.23
CA GLU A 368 14.11 20.56 5.44
C GLU A 368 12.98 20.79 6.44
N MET A 369 12.51 19.73 7.07
CA MET A 369 11.45 19.79 8.06
C MET A 369 11.72 18.79 9.17
N GLU A 370 11.58 19.24 10.42
CA GLU A 370 11.55 18.41 11.61
C GLU A 370 10.11 18.07 11.95
N GLU A 371 9.81 16.78 12.10
CA GLU A 371 8.56 16.28 12.65
C GLU A 371 8.82 15.59 13.98
N PHE A 372 8.06 15.94 15.02
CA PHE A 372 8.18 15.34 16.33
C PHE A 372 6.82 15.04 16.95
N ALA A 373 6.81 14.06 17.84
CA ALA A 373 5.63 13.80 18.67
C ALA A 373 5.99 13.13 19.99
N ALA A 374 5.14 13.39 20.98
CA ALA A 374 5.08 12.68 22.25
C ALA A 374 3.67 12.15 22.46
N TYR A 375 3.54 10.95 23.03
CA TYR A 375 2.24 10.33 23.18
C TYR A 375 2.17 9.42 24.41
N THR A 376 0.93 9.24 24.87
CA THR A 376 0.57 8.21 25.84
C THR A 376 -0.77 7.61 25.46
N GLU A 377 -0.91 6.31 25.70
CA GLU A 377 -2.13 5.55 25.48
C GLU A 377 -2.37 4.62 26.66
N ALA A 378 -3.62 4.49 27.08
CA ALA A 378 -4.05 3.64 28.16
C ALA A 378 -5.21 2.75 27.73
N GLU A 379 -5.10 1.45 28.02
CA GLU A 379 -6.15 0.46 27.78
C GLU A 379 -6.58 -0.17 29.11
N LYS A 380 -7.89 -0.26 29.32
CA LYS A 380 -8.45 -0.99 30.45
C LYS A 380 -9.76 -1.65 30.10
N LYS A 381 -9.96 -2.84 30.67
CA LYS A 381 -11.23 -3.58 30.59
C LYS A 381 -11.92 -3.56 31.93
N TRP A 382 -13.21 -3.12 31.95
CA TRP A 382 -14.11 -3.16 33.10
C TRP A 382 -15.30 -4.07 32.75
N GLY A 383 -15.25 -5.29 33.20
CA GLY A 383 -16.29 -6.27 32.89
C GLY A 383 -16.45 -6.43 31.36
N LYS A 384 -17.56 -5.93 30.81
CA LYS A 384 -17.89 -6.00 29.38
C LYS A 384 -17.43 -4.78 28.57
N LEU A 385 -16.93 -3.72 29.23
CA LEU A 385 -16.45 -2.52 28.58
C LEU A 385 -14.93 -2.52 28.49
N THR A 386 -14.39 -2.44 27.28
CA THR A 386 -12.97 -2.15 27.04
C THR A 386 -12.83 -0.71 26.54
N MET A 387 -11.96 0.06 27.16
CA MET A 387 -11.67 1.44 26.78
C MET A 387 -10.20 1.60 26.44
N ASN A 388 -9.94 2.23 25.29
CA ASN A 388 -8.63 2.73 24.90
C ASN A 388 -8.70 4.25 24.81
N MET A 389 -7.79 4.94 25.45
CA MET A 389 -7.64 6.41 25.42
C MET A 389 -6.21 6.75 25.06
N GLY A 390 -6.02 7.63 24.12
CA GLY A 390 -4.72 8.11 23.69
C GLY A 390 -4.68 9.62 23.57
N LEU A 391 -3.56 10.19 23.90
CA LEU A 391 -3.23 11.56 23.61
C LEU A 391 -1.86 11.59 22.94
N ARG A 392 -1.80 12.18 21.77
CA ARG A 392 -0.57 12.49 21.04
C ARG A 392 -0.48 13.99 20.88
N TYR A 393 0.67 14.55 21.10
CA TYR A 393 0.99 15.89 20.65
C TYR A 393 2.03 15.77 19.56
N SER A 394 1.75 16.34 18.38
CA SER A 394 2.69 16.33 17.26
C SER A 394 2.91 17.75 16.75
N GLY A 395 4.06 17.96 16.13
CA GLY A 395 4.40 19.22 15.50
C GLY A 395 5.43 19.04 14.40
N SER A 396 5.45 20.02 13.50
CA SER A 396 6.48 20.17 12.47
C SER A 396 7.05 21.59 12.48
N ILE A 397 8.35 21.67 12.13
CA ILE A 397 9.09 22.93 11.97
C ILE A 397 9.69 22.90 10.56
N GLN A 398 9.38 23.91 9.75
CA GLN A 398 9.95 24.11 8.41
C GLN A 398 10.40 25.57 8.28
N GLY A 399 11.70 25.81 8.36
CA GLY A 399 12.24 27.17 8.52
C GLY A 399 11.68 27.83 9.78
N ASP A 400 11.03 28.98 9.62
CA ASP A 400 10.39 29.72 10.73
C ASP A 400 8.92 29.32 10.95
N TYR A 401 8.38 28.38 10.15
CA TYR A 401 7.00 27.98 10.23
C TYR A 401 6.82 26.76 11.17
N TYR A 402 6.03 26.96 12.21
CA TYR A 402 5.60 25.91 13.14
C TYR A 402 4.14 25.53 12.89
N ASN A 403 3.85 24.23 12.83
CA ASN A 403 2.50 23.68 12.80
C ASN A 403 2.41 22.50 13.75
N GLY A 404 1.46 22.52 14.70
CA GLY A 404 1.34 21.44 15.66
C GLY A 404 0.05 21.45 16.44
N GLY A 405 -0.11 20.46 17.32
CA GLY A 405 -1.22 20.41 18.24
C GLY A 405 -1.54 19.02 18.78
N ALA A 406 -2.49 18.99 19.71
CA ALA A 406 -2.95 17.76 20.34
C ALA A 406 -3.81 16.92 19.38
N GLU A 407 -3.67 15.61 19.50
CA GLU A 407 -4.40 14.56 18.76
C GLU A 407 -5.04 13.59 19.76
N PRO A 408 -6.19 13.96 20.36
CA PRO A 408 -6.93 13.06 21.23
C PRO A 408 -7.55 11.92 20.44
N ARG A 409 -7.62 10.74 21.06
CA ARG A 409 -8.27 9.56 20.52
C ARG A 409 -8.88 8.71 21.62
N ILE A 410 -10.03 8.14 21.34
CA ILE A 410 -10.74 7.24 22.23
C ILE A 410 -11.40 6.13 21.44
N ARG A 411 -11.39 4.93 22.01
CA ARG A 411 -12.15 3.79 21.53
C ARG A 411 -12.84 3.12 22.72
N LEU A 412 -14.11 2.83 22.53
CA LEU A 412 -14.96 2.11 23.48
C LEU A 412 -15.46 0.84 22.78
N GLU A 413 -15.35 -0.29 23.46
CA GLU A 413 -15.89 -1.57 23.00
C GLU A 413 -16.76 -2.17 24.11
N TYR A 414 -18.00 -2.49 23.78
CA TYR A 414 -18.92 -3.10 24.68
C TYR A 414 -19.33 -4.49 24.21
N GLU A 415 -19.04 -5.49 25.05
CA GLU A 415 -19.40 -6.88 24.81
C GLU A 415 -20.88 -7.12 25.17
N LEU A 416 -21.71 -7.35 24.19
CA LEU A 416 -23.13 -7.70 24.33
C LEU A 416 -23.30 -9.23 24.48
N PRO A 417 -24.45 -9.72 24.99
CA PRO A 417 -24.73 -11.15 25.07
C PRO A 417 -24.57 -11.85 23.72
N GLY A 418 -24.04 -13.08 23.71
CA GLY A 418 -23.80 -13.85 22.48
C GLY A 418 -22.52 -13.44 21.73
N ASN A 419 -21.52 -12.91 22.45
CA ASN A 419 -20.22 -12.47 21.90
C ASN A 419 -20.33 -11.40 20.79
N ARG A 420 -21.41 -10.61 20.84
CA ARG A 420 -21.58 -9.45 19.96
C ARG A 420 -20.73 -8.31 20.51
N VAL A 421 -20.17 -7.49 19.63
CA VAL A 421 -19.34 -6.34 20.03
C VAL A 421 -19.87 -5.09 19.36
N LEU A 422 -20.17 -4.08 20.16
CA LEU A 422 -20.44 -2.72 19.71
C LEU A 422 -19.19 -1.87 19.99
N SER A 423 -18.65 -1.21 18.96
CA SER A 423 -17.49 -0.35 19.11
C SER A 423 -17.82 1.07 18.66
N PHE A 424 -17.26 2.03 19.36
CA PHE A 424 -17.25 3.45 19.01
C PHE A 424 -15.80 3.94 19.05
N SER A 425 -15.39 4.73 18.07
CA SER A 425 -14.10 5.43 18.14
C SER A 425 -14.18 6.85 17.61
N TYR A 426 -13.41 7.72 18.25
CA TYR A 426 -13.13 9.08 17.79
C TYR A 426 -11.63 9.33 17.83
N GLN A 427 -11.12 10.03 16.81
CA GLN A 427 -9.73 10.46 16.77
C GLN A 427 -9.56 11.75 15.96
N LEU A 428 -8.59 12.55 16.37
CA LEU A 428 -8.04 13.66 15.61
C LEU A 428 -6.63 13.26 15.14
N ASN A 429 -6.38 13.34 13.83
CA ASN A 429 -5.05 13.10 13.26
C ASN A 429 -4.57 14.33 12.48
N ARG A 430 -3.25 14.51 12.44
CA ARG A 430 -2.55 15.56 11.69
C ARG A 430 -1.55 14.95 10.71
N GLN A 431 -1.32 15.66 9.62
CA GLN A 431 -0.34 15.27 8.59
C GLN A 431 0.41 16.50 8.12
N TYR A 432 1.75 16.42 8.15
CA TYR A 432 2.64 17.53 7.78
C TYR A 432 3.38 17.30 6.47
N MET A 433 3.36 16.06 5.97
CA MET A 433 3.90 15.69 4.67
C MET A 433 2.76 15.45 3.69
N ASN A 434 2.71 16.24 2.62
CA ASN A 434 1.64 16.20 1.61
C ASN A 434 2.13 15.50 0.34
N GLN A 435 1.44 14.46 -0.11
CA GLN A 435 1.65 13.89 -1.44
C GLN A 435 0.89 14.74 -2.46
N ILE A 436 1.60 15.32 -3.39
CA ILE A 436 1.04 16.14 -4.47
C ILE A 436 0.86 15.26 -5.69
N THR A 437 -0.39 15.05 -6.07
CA THR A 437 -0.76 14.23 -7.24
C THR A 437 -0.81 15.10 -8.49
N VAL A 438 0.15 14.89 -9.39
CA VAL A 438 0.27 15.64 -10.65
C VAL A 438 -0.42 14.91 -11.80
N SER A 439 -0.45 13.59 -11.77
CA SER A 439 -1.01 12.76 -12.84
C SER A 439 -2.38 12.20 -12.51
N SER A 440 -3.35 12.42 -13.39
CA SER A 440 -4.64 11.70 -13.35
C SER A 440 -4.55 10.29 -13.94
N ALA A 441 -3.46 9.95 -14.63
CA ALA A 441 -3.25 8.65 -15.28
C ALA A 441 -2.58 7.60 -14.38
N GLY A 442 -2.35 7.89 -13.09
CA GLY A 442 -1.72 6.95 -12.15
C GLY A 442 -0.22 6.73 -12.38
N LEU A 443 0.43 7.60 -13.16
CA LEU A 443 1.89 7.56 -13.29
C LEU A 443 2.55 7.88 -11.95
N PRO A 444 3.65 7.22 -11.55
CA PRO A 444 4.36 7.47 -10.29
C PRO A 444 5.21 8.75 -10.38
N ILE A 445 4.57 9.84 -10.80
CA ILE A 445 5.16 11.19 -10.85
C ILE A 445 4.65 12.07 -9.70
N ASP A 446 3.90 11.51 -8.78
CA ASP A 446 3.52 12.19 -7.55
C ASP A 446 4.77 12.43 -6.70
N PHE A 447 4.85 13.59 -6.07
CA PHE A 447 5.94 13.97 -5.20
C PHE A 447 5.47 14.40 -3.82
N TRP A 448 6.38 14.45 -2.87
CA TRP A 448 6.08 14.86 -1.50
C TRP A 448 6.54 16.28 -1.24
N MET A 449 5.69 17.04 -0.52
CA MET A 449 5.99 18.38 -0.04
C MET A 449 5.74 18.48 1.47
N PRO A 450 6.57 19.21 2.22
CA PRO A 450 6.30 19.51 3.61
C PRO A 450 5.18 20.55 3.71
N SER A 451 4.57 20.64 4.89
CA SER A 451 3.77 21.81 5.24
C SER A 451 4.67 23.03 5.37
N THR A 452 4.25 24.12 4.76
CA THR A 452 4.93 25.43 4.77
C THR A 452 3.95 26.49 5.26
N LYS A 453 4.39 27.74 5.36
CA LYS A 453 3.49 28.88 5.69
C LYS A 453 2.34 29.03 4.67
N ASP A 454 2.56 28.63 3.41
CA ASP A 454 1.60 28.73 2.33
C ASP A 454 0.73 27.46 2.20
N ILE A 455 1.26 26.29 2.61
CA ILE A 455 0.57 24.99 2.59
C ILE A 455 0.47 24.46 4.03
N SER A 456 -0.63 24.76 4.70
CA SER A 456 -0.86 24.31 6.08
C SER A 456 -0.95 22.80 6.20
N GLY A 457 -0.51 22.25 7.34
CA GLY A 457 -0.67 20.85 7.69
C GLY A 457 -2.14 20.42 7.69
N GLN A 458 -2.40 19.28 7.07
CA GLN A 458 -3.75 18.69 6.98
C GLN A 458 -4.19 18.10 8.33
N LYS A 459 -5.50 18.07 8.59
CA LYS A 459 -6.08 17.44 9.78
C LYS A 459 -7.41 16.78 9.46
N VAL A 460 -7.73 15.74 10.22
CA VAL A 460 -8.98 15.00 10.13
C VAL A 460 -9.56 14.71 11.50
N HIS A 461 -10.84 14.97 11.66
CA HIS A 461 -11.68 14.42 12.74
C HIS A 461 -12.36 13.17 12.20
N SER A 462 -12.15 12.06 12.86
CA SER A 462 -12.64 10.75 12.47
C SER A 462 -13.57 10.17 13.52
N LEU A 463 -14.72 9.66 13.11
CA LEU A 463 -15.69 9.01 13.95
C LEU A 463 -16.10 7.70 13.29
N ASP A 464 -16.04 6.58 14.04
CA ASP A 464 -16.43 5.26 13.58
C ASP A 464 -17.33 4.59 14.61
N VAL A 465 -18.34 3.88 14.11
CA VAL A 465 -19.21 3.00 14.89
C VAL A 465 -19.26 1.65 14.20
N SER A 466 -19.01 0.56 14.91
CA SER A 466 -19.10 -0.77 14.33
C SER A 466 -19.83 -1.75 15.23
N PHE A 467 -20.58 -2.66 14.61
CA PHE A 467 -21.26 -3.77 15.27
C PHE A 467 -20.79 -5.07 14.62
N SER A 468 -20.26 -5.98 15.45
CA SER A 468 -19.84 -7.32 15.05
C SER A 468 -20.73 -8.36 15.73
N GLN A 469 -21.24 -9.30 14.95
CA GLN A 469 -22.06 -10.40 15.42
C GLN A 469 -21.54 -11.73 14.90
N PRO A 470 -21.01 -12.60 15.75
CA PRO A 470 -20.75 -13.99 15.40
C PRO A 470 -22.06 -14.74 15.20
N LEU A 471 -22.10 -15.60 14.18
CA LEU A 471 -23.25 -16.43 13.80
C LEU A 471 -22.79 -17.90 13.72
N ARG A 472 -23.71 -18.83 13.98
CA ARG A 472 -23.44 -20.29 13.95
C ARG A 472 -22.19 -20.69 14.73
N ASN A 473 -22.13 -20.36 16.02
CA ASN A 473 -21.02 -20.65 16.92
C ASN A 473 -19.66 -20.07 16.45
N GLY A 474 -19.68 -18.92 15.72
CA GLY A 474 -18.49 -18.24 15.27
C GLY A 474 -17.95 -18.74 13.91
N ASP A 475 -18.67 -19.60 13.19
CA ASP A 475 -18.32 -19.98 11.82
C ASP A 475 -18.46 -18.81 10.86
N TYR A 476 -19.44 -17.94 11.11
CA TYR A 476 -19.67 -16.71 10.35
C TYR A 476 -19.58 -15.50 11.28
N GLU A 477 -19.21 -14.38 10.73
CA GLU A 477 -19.23 -13.07 11.37
C GLU A 477 -19.91 -12.07 10.45
N LEU A 478 -20.93 -11.38 10.97
CA LEU A 478 -21.51 -10.21 10.32
C LEU A 478 -20.92 -8.95 10.97
N LEU A 479 -20.33 -8.09 10.14
CA LEU A 479 -19.82 -6.78 10.55
C LEU A 479 -20.58 -5.68 9.83
N VAL A 480 -21.04 -4.69 10.59
CA VAL A 480 -21.62 -3.45 10.10
C VAL A 480 -20.77 -2.31 10.65
N GLU A 481 -20.30 -1.41 9.79
CA GLU A 481 -19.49 -0.26 10.20
C GLU A 481 -20.00 1.01 9.51
N GLY A 482 -20.15 2.09 10.28
CA GLY A 482 -20.42 3.43 9.77
C GLY A 482 -19.28 4.35 10.12
N TYR A 483 -18.88 5.24 9.20
CA TYR A 483 -17.81 6.18 9.43
C TYR A 483 -18.14 7.59 8.93
N TYR A 484 -17.51 8.58 9.60
CA TYR A 484 -17.55 9.97 9.20
C TYR A 484 -16.18 10.62 9.40
N ARG A 485 -15.66 11.31 8.38
CA ARG A 485 -14.38 12.02 8.37
C ARG A 485 -14.62 13.47 7.99
N LYS A 486 -14.19 14.41 8.81
CA LYS A 486 -14.16 15.85 8.50
C LYS A 486 -12.71 16.27 8.26
N LEU A 487 -12.40 16.64 7.03
CA LEU A 487 -11.04 16.97 6.58
C LEU A 487 -10.87 18.49 6.45
N SER A 488 -9.72 18.99 6.85
CA SER A 488 -9.35 20.40 6.74
C SER A 488 -7.98 20.54 6.09
N HIS A 489 -7.76 21.64 5.38
CA HIS A 489 -6.55 21.95 4.63
C HIS A 489 -6.18 20.85 3.60
N GLN A 490 -7.20 20.32 2.93
CA GLN A 490 -6.97 19.37 1.84
C GLN A 490 -6.30 20.08 0.68
N THR A 491 -5.40 19.40 -0.03
CA THR A 491 -4.62 19.98 -1.11
C THR A 491 -5.01 19.41 -2.47
N ILE A 492 -5.09 20.27 -3.50
CA ILE A 492 -5.20 19.87 -4.90
C ILE A 492 -4.15 20.66 -5.69
N PHE A 493 -3.39 19.95 -6.52
CA PHE A 493 -2.49 20.60 -7.45
C PHE A 493 -3.26 21.10 -8.68
N ASN A 494 -3.17 22.41 -8.94
CA ASN A 494 -3.83 23.10 -10.05
C ASN A 494 -2.81 23.72 -11.03
N GLY A 495 -1.61 23.16 -11.11
CA GLY A 495 -0.57 23.55 -12.04
C GLY A 495 -0.53 22.65 -13.27
N GLY A 496 -0.11 23.20 -14.39
CA GLY A 496 0.24 22.44 -15.60
C GLY A 496 1.72 22.08 -15.64
N LEU A 497 2.07 21.08 -16.44
CA LEU A 497 3.48 20.73 -16.68
C LEU A 497 4.26 21.93 -17.27
N LEU A 498 3.61 22.75 -18.11
CA LEU A 498 4.23 23.92 -18.74
C LEU A 498 4.53 25.04 -17.75
N ASP A 499 3.73 25.16 -16.67
CA ASP A 499 3.95 26.18 -15.63
C ASP A 499 5.30 25.96 -14.92
N MET A 500 5.72 24.69 -14.78
CA MET A 500 6.98 24.30 -14.15
C MET A 500 8.22 24.80 -14.91
N PHE A 501 8.08 25.29 -16.15
CA PHE A 501 9.19 25.84 -16.93
C PHE A 501 9.36 27.36 -16.74
N ASN A 502 8.48 28.00 -15.97
CA ASN A 502 8.64 29.40 -15.62
C ASN A 502 9.74 29.57 -14.55
N GLN A 503 10.66 30.53 -14.75
CA GLN A 503 11.76 30.82 -13.80
C GLN A 503 11.24 31.27 -12.42
N THR A 504 10.04 31.83 -12.35
CA THR A 504 9.40 32.31 -11.11
C THR A 504 8.45 31.27 -10.52
N TYR A 505 8.42 30.03 -11.08
CA TYR A 505 7.52 28.98 -10.63
C TYR A 505 7.80 28.59 -9.17
N ARG A 506 6.75 28.65 -8.36
CA ARG A 506 6.70 28.12 -7.00
C ARG A 506 5.60 27.09 -6.92
N ILE A 507 5.90 25.91 -6.39
CA ILE A 507 4.91 24.83 -6.27
C ILE A 507 3.73 25.26 -5.39
N GLU A 508 4.01 26.03 -4.32
CA GLU A 508 3.01 26.54 -3.39
C GLU A 508 1.91 27.37 -4.06
N ASP A 509 2.27 28.15 -5.09
CA ASP A 509 1.32 29.01 -5.81
C ASP A 509 0.32 28.21 -6.67
N HIS A 510 0.62 26.92 -6.90
CA HIS A 510 -0.21 25.98 -7.66
C HIS A 510 -0.89 24.92 -6.77
N VAL A 511 -0.79 25.01 -5.46
CA VAL A 511 -1.47 24.12 -4.52
C VAL A 511 -2.66 24.82 -3.90
N LEU A 512 -3.86 24.44 -4.34
CA LEU A 512 -5.11 24.91 -3.75
C LEU A 512 -5.36 24.22 -2.42
N THR A 513 -5.93 24.97 -1.47
CA THR A 513 -6.27 24.49 -0.12
C THR A 513 -7.77 24.53 0.12
N GLY A 514 -8.35 23.42 0.56
CA GLY A 514 -9.78 23.30 0.78
C GLY A 514 -10.16 22.42 1.96
N LYS A 515 -11.42 22.02 1.98
CA LYS A 515 -12.04 21.16 2.99
C LYS A 515 -12.62 19.91 2.33
N GLY A 516 -12.90 18.88 3.15
CA GLY A 516 -13.57 17.69 2.66
C GLY A 516 -14.37 17.00 3.76
N ARG A 517 -15.24 16.12 3.33
CA ARG A 517 -15.92 15.15 4.19
C ARG A 517 -16.04 13.82 3.47
N ASN A 518 -15.76 12.75 4.21
CA ASN A 518 -15.96 11.40 3.71
C ASN A 518 -16.88 10.68 4.71
N TYR A 519 -17.88 9.95 4.20
CA TYR A 519 -18.79 9.18 5.05
C TYR A 519 -19.32 7.97 4.30
N GLY A 520 -19.71 6.94 5.04
CA GLY A 520 -20.23 5.72 4.43
C GLY A 520 -20.65 4.67 5.44
N VAL A 521 -21.22 3.61 4.88
CA VAL A 521 -21.62 2.41 5.60
C VAL A 521 -21.03 1.19 4.92
N GLU A 522 -20.54 0.27 5.71
CA GLU A 522 -19.91 -0.97 5.30
C GLU A 522 -20.62 -2.16 5.89
N LEU A 523 -20.82 -3.18 5.07
CA LEU A 523 -21.34 -4.47 5.46
C LEU A 523 -20.35 -5.56 5.08
N MET A 524 -20.07 -6.49 5.96
CA MET A 524 -19.22 -7.64 5.66
C MET A 524 -19.81 -8.90 6.29
N LEU A 525 -19.95 -9.94 5.48
CA LEU A 525 -20.19 -11.29 5.94
C LEU A 525 -18.93 -12.12 5.70
N ARG A 526 -18.31 -12.60 6.78
CA ARG A 526 -17.11 -13.43 6.74
C ARG A 526 -17.44 -14.84 7.21
N LYS A 527 -16.90 -15.85 6.53
CA LYS A 527 -16.88 -17.24 6.94
C LYS A 527 -15.44 -17.69 7.16
N SER A 528 -15.12 -18.17 8.36
CA SER A 528 -13.75 -18.45 8.80
C SER A 528 -13.40 -19.94 8.81
N ARG A 529 -14.36 -20.85 8.87
CA ARG A 529 -14.16 -22.28 9.09
C ARG A 529 -14.80 -23.15 8.00
N GLY A 530 -14.29 -24.38 7.86
CA GLY A 530 -14.77 -25.39 6.93
C GLY A 530 -14.08 -25.35 5.57
N ARG A 531 -14.55 -26.21 4.65
CA ARG A 531 -13.99 -26.31 3.29
C ARG A 531 -14.16 -25.01 2.47
N TRP A 532 -15.26 -24.30 2.72
CA TRP A 532 -15.53 -22.97 2.17
C TRP A 532 -15.16 -21.92 3.20
N ASN A 533 -14.35 -20.95 2.84
CA ASN A 533 -14.04 -19.77 3.65
C ASN A 533 -13.89 -18.54 2.76
N GLY A 534 -13.93 -17.36 3.37
CA GLY A 534 -13.82 -16.09 2.63
C GLY A 534 -14.76 -15.03 3.19
N TRP A 535 -15.02 -14.01 2.39
CA TRP A 535 -15.89 -12.90 2.77
C TRP A 535 -16.55 -12.26 1.56
N ILE A 536 -17.68 -11.60 1.83
CA ILE A 536 -18.36 -10.69 0.92
C ILE A 536 -18.50 -9.36 1.66
N GLY A 537 -18.08 -8.28 1.05
CA GLY A 537 -18.10 -6.94 1.59
C GLY A 537 -18.80 -5.98 0.64
N TYR A 538 -19.64 -5.10 1.18
CA TYR A 538 -20.29 -4.02 0.45
C TYR A 538 -20.04 -2.68 1.15
N THR A 539 -19.74 -1.65 0.37
CA THR A 539 -19.55 -0.28 0.86
C THR A 539 -20.44 0.68 0.08
N LEU A 540 -21.17 1.50 0.80
CA LEU A 540 -21.87 2.67 0.28
C LEU A 540 -21.16 3.91 0.84
N ALA A 541 -20.55 4.74 -0.05
CA ALA A 541 -19.64 5.80 0.39
C ALA A 541 -19.80 7.10 -0.39
N TRP A 542 -19.42 8.20 0.26
CA TRP A 542 -19.34 9.55 -0.29
C TRP A 542 -17.98 10.16 0.10
N ALA A 543 -17.33 10.82 -0.85
CA ALA A 543 -16.11 11.60 -0.64
C ALA A 543 -16.29 12.96 -1.31
N ASP A 544 -16.63 13.97 -0.51
CA ASP A 544 -16.93 15.32 -0.95
C ASP A 544 -15.73 16.25 -0.70
N ARG A 545 -15.54 17.23 -1.58
CA ARG A 545 -14.51 18.26 -1.51
C ARG A 545 -15.13 19.63 -1.72
N GLN A 546 -14.50 20.66 -1.14
CA GLN A 546 -14.89 22.06 -1.29
C GLN A 546 -13.63 22.93 -1.30
N PHE A 547 -13.38 23.62 -2.40
CA PHE A 547 -12.25 24.51 -2.62
C PHE A 547 -12.78 25.85 -3.13
N PRO A 548 -12.35 26.99 -2.57
CA PRO A 548 -12.85 28.32 -2.99
C PRO A 548 -12.68 28.58 -4.46
N GLU A 549 -11.56 28.13 -5.05
CA GLU A 549 -11.16 28.39 -6.44
C GLU A 549 -11.81 27.42 -7.45
N LEU A 550 -12.46 26.35 -6.96
CA LEU A 550 -13.09 25.35 -7.82
C LEU A 550 -14.61 25.37 -7.64
N ARG A 551 -15.35 25.34 -8.77
CA ARG A 551 -16.82 25.36 -8.80
C ARG A 551 -17.44 26.48 -7.97
N GLU A 552 -16.84 27.65 -8.00
CA GLU A 552 -17.32 28.84 -7.24
C GLU A 552 -17.44 28.55 -5.73
N GLY A 553 -16.60 27.66 -5.19
CA GLY A 553 -16.64 27.23 -3.80
C GLY A 553 -17.75 26.22 -3.45
N ASN A 554 -18.47 25.69 -4.43
CA ASN A 554 -19.49 24.65 -4.21
C ASN A 554 -18.87 23.28 -3.95
N ILE A 555 -19.62 22.42 -3.25
CA ILE A 555 -19.22 21.05 -2.94
C ILE A 555 -19.25 20.20 -4.22
N PHE A 556 -18.21 19.38 -4.41
CA PHE A 556 -18.09 18.43 -5.52
C PHE A 556 -17.49 17.10 -5.06
N PRO A 557 -17.74 15.98 -5.77
CA PRO A 557 -17.14 14.69 -5.44
C PRO A 557 -15.65 14.67 -5.74
N ALA A 558 -14.86 14.03 -4.87
CA ALA A 558 -13.45 13.75 -5.14
C ALA A 558 -13.30 12.88 -6.39
N LYS A 559 -12.20 13.01 -7.13
CA LYS A 559 -11.96 12.23 -8.38
C LYS A 559 -11.99 10.73 -8.19
N TYR A 560 -11.78 10.23 -6.98
CA TYR A 560 -11.82 8.81 -6.60
C TYR A 560 -13.10 8.43 -5.84
N ASP A 561 -14.11 9.32 -5.78
CA ASP A 561 -15.41 9.02 -5.18
C ASP A 561 -16.11 7.90 -5.96
N ARG A 562 -16.38 6.79 -5.28
CA ARG A 562 -17.11 5.64 -5.78
C ARG A 562 -18.27 5.34 -4.85
N ARG A 563 -19.49 5.46 -5.35
CA ARG A 563 -20.71 5.34 -4.54
C ARG A 563 -20.92 3.92 -4.00
N HIS A 564 -20.78 2.95 -4.87
CA HIS A 564 -21.00 1.53 -4.56
C HIS A 564 -19.73 0.75 -4.80
N ASN A 565 -19.34 -0.08 -3.85
CA ASN A 565 -18.24 -1.02 -3.97
C ASN A 565 -18.64 -2.37 -3.35
N LEU A 566 -18.56 -3.45 -4.14
CA LEU A 566 -18.82 -4.82 -3.72
C LEU A 566 -17.56 -5.64 -3.96
N ASN A 567 -17.08 -6.28 -2.93
CA ASN A 567 -15.90 -7.15 -2.98
C ASN A 567 -16.24 -8.52 -2.44
N ALA A 568 -15.78 -9.57 -3.09
CA ALA A 568 -15.90 -10.94 -2.59
C ALA A 568 -14.58 -11.68 -2.76
N MET A 569 -14.23 -12.48 -1.77
CA MET A 569 -13.16 -13.46 -1.82
C MET A 569 -13.72 -14.78 -1.31
N ILE A 570 -13.63 -15.83 -2.10
CA ILE A 570 -14.12 -17.17 -1.76
C ILE A 570 -12.98 -18.15 -2.02
N HIS A 571 -12.71 -18.98 -1.04
CA HIS A 571 -11.73 -20.06 -1.12
C HIS A 571 -12.42 -21.38 -0.77
N TYR A 572 -12.15 -22.41 -1.57
CA TYR A 572 -12.67 -23.75 -1.41
C TYR A 572 -11.56 -24.79 -1.40
N THR A 573 -11.43 -25.54 -0.33
CA THR A 573 -10.53 -26.68 -0.22
C THR A 573 -11.30 -27.96 -0.55
N LEU A 574 -11.04 -28.55 -1.70
CA LEU A 574 -11.66 -29.82 -2.10
C LEU A 574 -11.09 -30.97 -1.27
N ASP A 575 -9.76 -31.08 -1.28
CA ASP A 575 -9.00 -32.12 -0.57
C ASP A 575 -7.57 -31.61 -0.20
N ASN A 576 -6.64 -32.52 0.04
CA ASN A 576 -5.25 -32.16 0.37
C ASN A 576 -4.45 -31.67 -0.84
N HIS A 577 -4.91 -31.91 -2.07
CA HIS A 577 -4.22 -31.56 -3.30
C HIS A 577 -4.83 -30.34 -4.00
N TRP A 578 -6.14 -30.13 -3.89
CA TRP A 578 -6.84 -29.11 -4.67
C TRP A 578 -7.47 -28.02 -3.81
N ASP A 579 -7.08 -26.78 -4.08
CA ASP A 579 -7.73 -25.59 -3.56
C ASP A 579 -8.18 -24.69 -4.75
N PHE A 580 -9.35 -24.11 -4.63
CA PHE A 580 -9.93 -23.18 -5.60
C PHE A 580 -10.13 -21.82 -4.92
N ALA A 581 -9.88 -20.74 -5.63
CA ALA A 581 -10.18 -19.41 -5.11
C ALA A 581 -10.80 -18.53 -6.20
N MET A 582 -11.65 -17.62 -5.76
CA MET A 582 -12.30 -16.61 -6.59
C MET A 582 -12.27 -15.28 -5.88
N THR A 583 -11.95 -14.22 -6.62
CA THR A 583 -12.22 -12.84 -6.17
C THR A 583 -13.16 -12.16 -7.16
N PHE A 584 -14.05 -11.34 -6.64
CA PHE A 584 -14.93 -10.50 -7.42
C PHE A 584 -14.90 -9.08 -6.89
N VAL A 585 -14.80 -8.11 -7.77
CA VAL A 585 -14.82 -6.68 -7.46
C VAL A 585 -15.81 -6.00 -8.39
N TYR A 586 -16.70 -5.21 -7.81
CA TYR A 586 -17.54 -4.26 -8.51
C TYR A 586 -17.39 -2.89 -7.85
N ALA A 587 -17.20 -1.85 -8.63
CA ALA A 587 -17.19 -0.48 -8.14
C ALA A 587 -17.87 0.45 -9.15
N SER A 588 -18.76 1.31 -8.67
CA SER A 588 -19.32 2.38 -9.51
C SER A 588 -18.22 3.29 -10.04
N GLY A 589 -18.46 3.96 -11.15
CA GLY A 589 -17.49 4.83 -11.78
C GLY A 589 -17.07 5.98 -10.86
N ASN A 590 -15.77 6.26 -10.83
CA ASN A 590 -15.21 7.44 -10.14
C ASN A 590 -15.57 8.74 -10.87
N ALA A 591 -15.49 9.86 -10.15
CA ALA A 591 -15.80 11.17 -10.68
C ALA A 591 -14.74 11.64 -11.70
N VAL A 592 -15.18 12.35 -12.72
CA VAL A 592 -14.32 12.84 -13.81
C VAL A 592 -14.89 14.12 -14.42
N THR A 593 -14.02 14.93 -14.98
CA THR A 593 -14.38 16.11 -15.77
C THR A 593 -14.24 15.78 -17.26
N TYR A 594 -15.32 15.89 -18.02
CA TYR A 594 -15.30 15.72 -19.48
C TYR A 594 -15.39 17.07 -20.20
N PRO A 595 -14.81 17.18 -21.41
CA PRO A 595 -15.11 18.32 -22.25
C PRO A 595 -16.57 18.25 -22.69
N ARG A 596 -17.26 19.40 -22.57
CA ARG A 596 -18.65 19.64 -22.96
C ARG A 596 -18.75 20.05 -24.42
N ALA A 597 -17.81 20.93 -24.85
CA ALA A 597 -17.76 21.46 -26.19
C ALA A 597 -16.31 21.61 -26.64
N MET A 598 -16.11 21.64 -27.92
CA MET A 598 -14.82 21.91 -28.55
C MET A 598 -15.05 22.91 -29.72
N TYR A 599 -14.23 23.91 -29.78
CA TYR A 599 -14.26 24.94 -30.85
C TYR A 599 -12.91 24.95 -31.56
N MET A 600 -12.94 25.23 -32.85
CA MET A 600 -11.71 25.51 -33.59
C MET A 600 -11.49 27.02 -33.58
N ILE A 601 -10.32 27.47 -33.16
CA ILE A 601 -9.85 28.85 -33.27
C ILE A 601 -8.63 28.83 -34.19
N GLY A 602 -8.83 29.14 -35.48
CA GLY A 602 -7.85 28.86 -36.50
C GLY A 602 -7.62 27.33 -36.64
N GLU A 603 -6.37 26.87 -36.53
CA GLU A 603 -6.02 25.46 -36.58
C GLU A 603 -5.98 24.80 -35.18
N ASN A 604 -6.25 25.55 -34.11
CA ASN A 604 -6.18 25.06 -32.74
C ASN A 604 -7.56 24.63 -32.23
N ALA A 605 -7.65 23.42 -31.65
CA ALA A 605 -8.82 22.92 -30.97
C ALA A 605 -8.83 23.38 -29.51
N VAL A 606 -9.85 24.14 -29.11
CA VAL A 606 -10.06 24.61 -27.73
C VAL A 606 -11.20 23.84 -27.11
N CYS A 607 -10.94 23.14 -26.00
CA CYS A 607 -11.95 22.41 -25.25
C CYS A 607 -12.57 23.27 -24.16
N VAL A 608 -13.90 23.26 -24.07
CA VAL A 608 -14.66 23.76 -22.93
C VAL A 608 -15.10 22.58 -22.09
N TYR A 609 -14.69 22.57 -20.84
CA TYR A 609 -14.97 21.47 -19.92
C TYR A 609 -16.26 21.70 -19.15
N ASP A 610 -16.92 20.61 -18.75
CA ASP A 610 -17.96 20.62 -17.73
C ASP A 610 -17.41 21.08 -16.38
N GLU A 611 -18.31 21.27 -15.42
CA GLU A 611 -17.91 21.53 -14.03
C GLU A 611 -16.98 20.42 -13.50
N TYR A 612 -16.03 20.84 -12.65
CA TYR A 612 -15.02 19.93 -12.10
C TYR A 612 -15.64 18.71 -11.43
N ASN A 613 -15.26 17.50 -11.86
CA ASN A 613 -15.74 16.21 -11.39
C ASN A 613 -17.28 16.00 -11.42
N SER A 614 -17.97 16.62 -12.36
CA SER A 614 -19.44 16.51 -12.51
C SER A 614 -19.92 15.22 -13.15
N SER A 615 -19.05 14.54 -13.89
CA SER A 615 -19.37 13.32 -14.64
C SER A 615 -18.81 12.07 -13.94
N ARG A 616 -19.22 10.88 -14.44
CA ARG A 616 -18.77 9.59 -13.92
C ARG A 616 -18.12 8.74 -15.01
N MET A 617 -17.05 8.03 -14.65
CA MET A 617 -16.50 6.97 -15.47
C MET A 617 -17.49 5.78 -15.53
N PRO A 618 -17.41 4.90 -16.53
CA PRO A 618 -18.13 3.63 -16.50
C PRO A 618 -17.77 2.79 -15.26
N ALA A 619 -18.72 1.94 -14.83
CA ALA A 619 -18.48 1.05 -13.70
C ALA A 619 -17.36 0.05 -14.00
N TYR A 620 -16.54 -0.20 -12.99
CA TYR A 620 -15.48 -1.18 -12.97
C TYR A 620 -15.99 -2.49 -12.36
N HIS A 621 -15.77 -3.63 -13.02
CA HIS A 621 -15.97 -4.94 -12.38
C HIS A 621 -15.08 -6.01 -12.98
N ARG A 622 -14.68 -6.97 -12.14
CA ARG A 622 -13.74 -8.02 -12.49
C ARG A 622 -13.96 -9.25 -11.61
N MET A 623 -13.77 -10.41 -12.21
CA MET A 623 -13.67 -11.68 -11.50
C MET A 623 -12.34 -12.33 -11.80
N ASP A 624 -11.63 -12.78 -10.77
CA ASP A 624 -10.39 -13.52 -10.91
C ASP A 624 -10.58 -14.91 -10.32
N LEU A 625 -10.01 -15.92 -10.98
CA LEU A 625 -10.09 -17.33 -10.59
C LEU A 625 -8.70 -17.90 -10.37
N SER A 626 -8.59 -18.84 -9.45
CA SER A 626 -7.33 -19.52 -9.17
C SER A 626 -7.55 -20.96 -8.76
N VAL A 627 -6.66 -21.82 -9.22
CA VAL A 627 -6.57 -23.25 -8.84
C VAL A 627 -5.17 -23.51 -8.34
N ASN A 628 -5.05 -24.10 -7.16
CA ASN A 628 -3.81 -24.57 -6.56
C ASN A 628 -3.78 -26.10 -6.57
N TYR A 629 -2.75 -26.68 -7.14
CA TYR A 629 -2.47 -28.11 -7.06
C TYR A 629 -1.24 -28.35 -6.20
N TRP A 630 -1.46 -28.92 -5.02
CA TRP A 630 -0.43 -29.22 -4.03
C TRP A 630 0.24 -30.55 -4.32
N LEU A 631 1.56 -30.52 -4.47
CA LEU A 631 2.40 -31.71 -4.67
C LEU A 631 2.69 -32.35 -3.31
N GLY A 632 2.36 -33.62 -3.17
CA GLY A 632 2.53 -34.38 -1.93
C GLY A 632 1.54 -33.96 -0.82
N HIS A 633 1.62 -34.63 0.33
CA HIS A 633 0.67 -34.47 1.44
C HIS A 633 0.98 -33.29 2.38
N THR A 634 2.19 -32.72 2.30
CA THR A 634 2.68 -31.69 3.25
C THR A 634 2.28 -30.25 2.88
N LYS A 635 1.66 -30.03 1.73
CA LYS A 635 1.33 -28.70 1.19
C LYS A 635 2.53 -27.73 1.16
N LYS A 636 3.72 -28.25 0.85
CA LYS A 636 4.95 -27.44 0.72
C LYS A 636 5.16 -26.92 -0.69
N ASN A 637 4.84 -27.72 -1.70
CA ASN A 637 5.02 -27.38 -3.11
C ASN A 637 3.67 -27.28 -3.81
N CYS A 638 3.48 -26.28 -4.65
CA CYS A 638 2.21 -26.01 -5.30
C CYS A 638 2.40 -25.47 -6.71
N ILE A 639 1.63 -26.01 -7.66
CA ILE A 639 1.43 -25.39 -8.96
C ILE A 639 0.15 -24.57 -8.89
N ASN A 640 0.23 -23.28 -9.18
CA ASN A 640 -0.90 -22.38 -9.24
C ASN A 640 -1.22 -22.01 -10.68
N LEU A 641 -2.49 -22.10 -11.04
CA LEU A 641 -3.05 -21.56 -12.28
C LEU A 641 -4.03 -20.45 -11.90
N SER A 642 -3.88 -19.26 -12.46
CA SER A 642 -4.77 -18.14 -12.21
C SER A 642 -5.22 -17.46 -13.49
N LEU A 643 -6.45 -16.97 -13.47
CA LEU A 643 -7.05 -16.17 -14.53
C LEU A 643 -7.47 -14.82 -13.93
N TYR A 644 -6.78 -13.76 -14.31
CA TYR A 644 -7.19 -12.40 -14.00
C TYR A 644 -8.22 -11.94 -15.03
N ASN A 645 -9.32 -11.35 -14.56
CA ASN A 645 -10.42 -10.88 -15.40
C ASN A 645 -11.04 -12.00 -16.26
N ALA A 646 -11.51 -13.07 -15.62
CA ALA A 646 -11.92 -14.33 -16.25
C ALA A 646 -13.04 -14.20 -17.31
N TYR A 647 -13.84 -13.14 -17.30
CA TYR A 647 -14.89 -12.87 -18.30
C TYR A 647 -14.54 -11.72 -19.27
N MET A 648 -13.26 -11.36 -19.40
CA MET A 648 -12.72 -10.44 -20.41
C MET A 648 -13.33 -9.03 -20.41
N ARG A 649 -13.73 -8.50 -19.28
CA ARG A 649 -14.28 -7.15 -19.20
C ARG A 649 -13.25 -6.09 -19.58
N HIS A 650 -13.56 -5.24 -20.55
CA HIS A 650 -12.77 -4.06 -20.90
C HIS A 650 -13.04 -2.94 -19.88
N ASN A 651 -12.33 -2.97 -18.77
CA ASN A 651 -12.44 -1.96 -17.73
C ASN A 651 -11.72 -0.69 -18.19
N PRO A 652 -12.39 0.49 -18.18
CA PRO A 652 -11.76 1.72 -18.64
C PRO A 652 -10.75 2.21 -17.61
N VAL A 653 -9.54 2.50 -18.07
CA VAL A 653 -8.49 3.15 -17.30
C VAL A 653 -8.60 4.67 -17.42
N PHE A 654 -8.82 5.13 -18.65
CA PHE A 654 -9.15 6.52 -18.95
C PHE A 654 -10.06 6.60 -20.17
N VAL A 655 -10.73 7.75 -20.33
CA VAL A 655 -11.55 8.02 -21.49
C VAL A 655 -10.81 9.00 -22.37
N GLN A 656 -10.41 8.54 -23.55
CA GLN A 656 -9.87 9.43 -24.58
C GLN A 656 -11.02 10.19 -25.21
N VAL A 657 -10.88 11.51 -25.28
CA VAL A 657 -11.81 12.36 -25.98
C VAL A 657 -11.15 12.83 -27.27
N GLY A 658 -11.80 12.57 -28.39
CA GLY A 658 -11.37 12.97 -29.72
C GLY A 658 -12.50 13.67 -30.46
N VAL A 659 -12.20 14.19 -31.63
CA VAL A 659 -13.17 14.85 -32.51
C VAL A 659 -13.25 14.07 -33.82
N LYS A 660 -14.45 13.93 -34.35
CA LYS A 660 -14.65 13.47 -35.73
C LYS A 660 -15.63 14.42 -36.43
N PRO A 661 -15.55 14.58 -37.76
CA PRO A 661 -16.57 15.27 -38.50
C PRO A 661 -17.96 14.64 -38.28
N SER A 662 -19.00 15.45 -38.21
CA SER A 662 -20.38 14.93 -38.21
C SER A 662 -20.67 14.21 -39.53
N GLU A 663 -21.64 13.30 -39.56
CA GLU A 663 -21.95 12.51 -40.77
C GLU A 663 -22.41 13.42 -41.93
N ASP A 664 -23.05 14.52 -41.63
CA ASP A 664 -23.49 15.55 -42.58
C ASP A 664 -22.41 16.57 -42.94
N LYS A 665 -21.18 16.42 -42.36
CA LYS A 665 -20.06 17.39 -42.48
C LYS A 665 -20.36 18.82 -42.02
N SER A 666 -21.47 19.03 -41.30
CA SER A 666 -21.88 20.37 -40.84
C SER A 666 -21.15 20.83 -39.58
N GLY A 667 -20.42 19.92 -38.91
CA GLY A 667 -19.72 20.22 -37.65
C GLY A 667 -18.78 19.11 -37.17
N LEU A 668 -18.27 19.31 -35.96
CA LEU A 668 -17.40 18.37 -35.28
C LEU A 668 -18.15 17.71 -34.11
N LEU A 669 -18.11 16.37 -34.03
CA LEU A 669 -18.68 15.62 -32.92
C LEU A 669 -17.59 15.17 -31.95
N ILE A 670 -17.83 15.38 -30.66
CA ILE A 670 -16.99 14.86 -29.61
C ILE A 670 -17.20 13.34 -29.51
N LYS A 671 -16.15 12.56 -29.74
CA LYS A 671 -16.16 11.10 -29.58
C LYS A 671 -15.42 10.72 -28.31
N LYS A 672 -16.10 9.99 -27.42
CA LYS A 672 -15.49 9.39 -26.24
C LYS A 672 -15.11 7.93 -26.55
N LYS A 673 -13.85 7.56 -26.32
CA LYS A 673 -13.35 6.19 -26.45
C LYS A 673 -12.82 5.71 -25.10
N ASN A 674 -13.41 4.64 -24.57
CA ASN A 674 -12.90 4.00 -23.37
C ASN A 674 -11.61 3.25 -23.70
N MET A 675 -10.53 3.60 -23.04
CA MET A 675 -9.24 2.91 -23.17
C MET A 675 -9.12 1.92 -22.00
N SER A 676 -8.98 0.65 -22.34
CA SER A 676 -8.74 -0.46 -21.40
C SER A 676 -7.40 -1.10 -21.68
N LEU A 677 -6.72 -1.59 -20.65
CA LEU A 677 -5.38 -2.19 -20.79
C LEU A 677 -5.44 -3.71 -20.90
N TYR A 678 -6.32 -4.33 -20.14
CA TYR A 678 -6.36 -5.80 -20.04
C TYR A 678 -7.73 -6.32 -20.38
N SER A 679 -7.73 -7.47 -21.10
CA SER A 679 -8.90 -8.34 -21.19
C SER A 679 -8.72 -9.51 -20.21
N LEU A 680 -8.14 -10.62 -20.66
CA LEU A 680 -7.85 -11.81 -19.87
C LEU A 680 -6.33 -11.95 -19.70
N LEU A 681 -5.86 -12.18 -18.47
CA LEU A 681 -4.45 -12.50 -18.21
C LEU A 681 -4.35 -13.86 -17.51
N PRO A 682 -4.02 -14.93 -18.23
CA PRO A 682 -3.70 -16.20 -17.62
C PRO A 682 -2.32 -16.17 -17.00
N SER A 683 -2.14 -16.87 -15.91
CA SER A 683 -0.84 -17.00 -15.25
C SER A 683 -0.63 -18.38 -14.63
N VAL A 684 0.63 -18.78 -14.62
CA VAL A 684 1.11 -20.01 -13.99
C VAL A 684 2.23 -19.64 -13.03
N SER A 685 2.28 -20.30 -11.88
CA SER A 685 3.40 -20.17 -10.96
C SER A 685 3.66 -21.44 -10.16
N TYR A 686 4.91 -21.63 -9.76
CA TYR A 686 5.34 -22.72 -8.90
C TYR A 686 5.84 -22.17 -7.56
N ILE A 687 5.21 -22.62 -6.49
CA ILE A 687 5.57 -22.29 -5.11
C ILE A 687 6.30 -23.45 -4.50
N PHE A 688 7.37 -23.17 -3.78
CA PHE A 688 8.13 -24.19 -3.06
C PHE A 688 8.49 -23.71 -1.64
N LYS A 689 8.61 -24.68 -0.72
CA LYS A 689 9.02 -24.45 0.66
C LYS A 689 9.79 -25.67 1.17
N PHE A 690 11.03 -25.45 1.61
CA PHE A 690 11.95 -26.45 2.14
C PHE A 690 12.35 -26.12 3.58
#